data_88fd928134472c1f6bec63d19a060ba3
#
_entry.id   88fd928134472c1f6bec63d19a060ba3
#
_cell.length_a   1.000
_cell.length_b   1.000
_cell.length_c   1.000
_cell.angle_alpha   90.00
_cell.angle_beta   90.00
_cell.angle_gamma   90.00
#
_symmetry.space_group_name_H-M   'P 1'
#
loop_
_entity.id
_entity.type
_entity.pdbx_description
1 polymer ?
#
loop_
_entity_poly.entity_id
_entity_poly.type
_entity_poly.pdbx_seq_one_letter_code
_entity_poly.pdbx_strand_id
1 'polypeptide(L)'
;VFESLYNVLKSMRNEGYEIELPKSTNELREIVLGGNSGKYGQEANVIERIDGSEIVENEPYLKEIEEVWGSAPGKIQSDGTGVFILGKKLGNVVVGIQPTFGYEGDPMRLLFEKGFAPTHAFSTFYRWMRNSFKVDAFLHFGMHGALEFMPGKKVGTSSKCWPDRLIGNVPNIYLYAANNPSEASLAKRRTNAVIISHLTPPLAKAGLYKGLIELKETVIQYRELADDDSNKKKLEDLIIDQAKLVNFKDFDTIENLWLKILESEDALIPDGLHIIGADLSEEKLKEYDGYLRESHNHQEVNKLLEKLKKQTEVKGITDALNGQFIRPVPGGDLIRSPDIVPTGRNIHAFDPFRMPSLFAMKEGEQQAELLLSKHETYPNSVAMVLWGSDNIKSDGLSIAQAMALMGAVPKFDDYGRLCGAELISLSDLGRPRIDVLMTLSGIFRDLLPLQVRMLASAAYKASLAEEPLDMNFIRANTLKHQKDMNIDIKSAALRVFSNAEGAYGSNVSHLIDTSSWDDEEELADTFNNRKGFAYGLDGKCTKQSELLSSALKKVDFAYQNLESVELGVTTIDHYFDTLGGISRAVKKANGGDTIPVYIGDQTRGDAAVRTLSEQINLETRTRSLNPKWFEPLLQHGHEGVRQIEAQITNTLGWSATTGQVDPDLYDQLSETFVLDEEMRRKLSELNPKASLRVANRLLEAHERDYWQPDQDTLDALRKGADELEDKVEGVGLAAE
;
A
#
# COMPACT_ATOMS: atom_id res chain seq x y z
N VAL A 1 -0.94 -14.31 -9.77
CA VAL A 1 -1.73 -13.89 -10.93
C VAL A 1 -1.97 -15.07 -11.89
N PHE A 2 -0.93 -15.76 -12.40
CA PHE A 2 -1.08 -16.82 -13.41
C PHE A 2 -1.87 -18.04 -12.92
N GLU A 3 -1.75 -18.45 -11.68
CA GLU A 3 -2.56 -19.55 -11.10
C GLU A 3 -4.06 -19.20 -11.12
N SER A 4 -4.40 -18.00 -10.62
CA SER A 4 -5.77 -17.50 -10.64
C SER A 4 -6.30 -17.37 -12.08
N LEU A 5 -5.49 -16.82 -12.99
CA LEU A 5 -5.86 -16.68 -14.40
C LEU A 5 -6.10 -18.05 -15.05
N TYR A 6 -5.23 -19.03 -14.79
CA TYR A 6 -5.40 -20.39 -15.29
C TYR A 6 -6.71 -21.04 -14.81
N ASN A 7 -7.03 -20.87 -13.51
CA ASN A 7 -8.27 -21.40 -12.95
C ASN A 7 -9.52 -20.74 -13.59
N VAL A 8 -9.49 -19.44 -13.80
CA VAL A 8 -10.58 -18.72 -14.48
C VAL A 8 -10.72 -19.18 -15.93
N LEU A 9 -9.64 -19.27 -16.70
CA LEU A 9 -9.67 -19.78 -18.08
C LEU A 9 -10.18 -21.22 -18.16
N LYS A 10 -9.77 -22.08 -17.22
CA LYS A 10 -10.24 -23.45 -17.10
C LYS A 10 -11.75 -23.53 -16.82
N SER A 11 -12.23 -22.69 -15.91
CA SER A 11 -13.67 -22.63 -15.60
C SER A 11 -14.48 -22.09 -16.77
N MET A 12 -14.03 -21.01 -17.42
CA MET A 12 -14.68 -20.48 -18.62
C MET A 12 -14.79 -21.56 -19.71
N ARG A 13 -13.70 -22.32 -19.96
CA ARG A 13 -13.73 -23.42 -20.91
C ARG A 13 -14.77 -24.47 -20.53
N ASN A 14 -14.90 -24.82 -19.25
CA ASN A 14 -15.89 -25.78 -18.76
C ASN A 14 -17.34 -25.27 -18.95
N GLU A 15 -17.55 -23.95 -18.96
CA GLU A 15 -18.83 -23.29 -19.24
C GLU A 15 -19.11 -23.12 -20.75
N GLY A 16 -18.22 -23.61 -21.62
CA GLY A 16 -18.43 -23.62 -23.06
C GLY A 16 -17.72 -22.51 -23.85
N TYR A 17 -16.85 -21.71 -23.21
CA TYR A 17 -16.00 -20.78 -23.93
C TYR A 17 -14.96 -21.54 -24.77
N GLU A 18 -14.74 -21.11 -25.99
CA GLU A 18 -13.71 -21.68 -26.87
C GLU A 18 -12.32 -21.15 -26.48
N ILE A 19 -11.65 -21.90 -25.63
CA ILE A 19 -10.33 -21.55 -25.08
C ILE A 19 -9.31 -22.66 -25.37
N GLU A 20 -8.21 -22.30 -26.01
CA GLU A 20 -7.02 -23.13 -26.14
C GLU A 20 -6.24 -23.09 -24.81
N LEU A 21 -6.69 -23.88 -23.83
CA LEU A 21 -6.13 -23.86 -22.50
C LEU A 21 -4.76 -24.55 -22.49
N PRO A 22 -3.69 -23.88 -22.00
CA PRO A 22 -2.38 -24.50 -21.77
C PRO A 22 -2.47 -25.69 -20.80
N LYS A 23 -1.47 -26.56 -20.80
CA LYS A 23 -1.45 -27.76 -19.95
C LYS A 23 -1.25 -27.44 -18.48
N SER A 24 -0.59 -26.33 -18.16
CA SER A 24 -0.26 -25.91 -16.80
C SER A 24 -0.16 -24.41 -16.67
N THR A 25 -0.15 -23.92 -15.43
CA THR A 25 0.12 -22.51 -15.10
C THR A 25 1.48 -22.04 -15.60
N ASN A 26 2.52 -22.89 -15.51
CA ASN A 26 3.86 -22.56 -16.00
C ASN A 26 3.87 -22.43 -17.53
N GLU A 27 3.22 -23.33 -18.25
CA GLU A 27 3.07 -23.21 -19.71
C GLU A 27 2.31 -21.92 -20.08
N LEU A 28 1.22 -21.60 -19.36
CA LEU A 28 0.51 -20.33 -19.58
C LEU A 28 1.44 -19.11 -19.40
N ARG A 29 2.25 -19.11 -18.34
CA ARG A 29 3.22 -18.03 -18.10
C ARG A 29 4.25 -17.95 -19.21
N GLU A 30 4.84 -19.09 -19.62
CA GLU A 30 5.86 -19.13 -20.67
C GLU A 30 5.33 -18.64 -22.02
N ILE A 31 4.12 -19.03 -22.42
CA ILE A 31 3.58 -18.61 -23.72
C ILE A 31 3.12 -17.14 -23.72
N VAL A 32 2.76 -16.57 -22.55
CA VAL A 32 2.36 -15.16 -22.43
C VAL A 32 3.57 -14.25 -22.30
N LEU A 33 4.55 -14.59 -21.46
CA LEU A 33 5.72 -13.74 -21.20
C LEU A 33 6.90 -14.09 -22.13
N GLY A 34 7.18 -15.39 -22.33
CA GLY A 34 8.27 -15.85 -23.20
C GLY A 34 7.87 -15.76 -24.69
N GLY A 35 7.31 -16.84 -25.21
CA GLY A 35 6.85 -16.92 -26.59
C GLY A 35 7.89 -16.43 -27.62
N ASN A 36 7.55 -15.40 -28.36
CA ASN A 36 8.42 -14.77 -29.37
C ASN A 36 9.07 -13.46 -28.87
N SER A 37 9.02 -13.17 -27.58
CA SER A 37 9.49 -11.92 -26.96
C SER A 37 10.93 -11.58 -27.35
N GLY A 38 11.84 -12.55 -27.29
CA GLY A 38 13.26 -12.40 -27.69
C GLY A 38 13.46 -12.00 -29.14
N LYS A 39 12.58 -12.44 -30.05
CA LYS A 39 12.63 -12.05 -31.49
C LYS A 39 12.39 -10.57 -31.69
N TYR A 40 11.56 -9.96 -30.84
CA TYR A 40 11.13 -8.56 -30.98
C TYR A 40 11.78 -7.65 -29.92
N GLY A 41 12.63 -8.20 -29.04
CA GLY A 41 13.22 -7.43 -27.93
C GLY A 41 12.18 -6.87 -26.96
N GLN A 42 11.09 -7.63 -26.73
CA GLN A 42 9.98 -7.21 -25.86
C GLN A 42 9.96 -8.07 -24.59
N GLU A 43 9.30 -7.55 -23.56
CA GLU A 43 9.18 -8.23 -22.25
C GLU A 43 8.16 -9.37 -22.24
N ALA A 44 7.31 -9.46 -23.28
CA ALA A 44 6.28 -10.48 -23.40
C ALA A 44 6.07 -10.91 -24.85
N ASN A 45 5.30 -11.99 -25.04
CA ASN A 45 4.97 -12.49 -26.36
C ASN A 45 4.21 -11.42 -27.17
N VAL A 46 4.64 -11.20 -28.43
CA VAL A 46 4.00 -10.28 -29.37
C VAL A 46 2.88 -10.99 -30.11
N ILE A 47 1.65 -10.49 -29.98
CA ILE A 47 0.48 -10.97 -30.73
C ILE A 47 0.50 -10.40 -32.14
N GLU A 48 0.73 -9.09 -32.24
CA GLU A 48 0.70 -8.36 -33.50
C GLU A 48 1.55 -7.09 -33.40
N ARG A 49 2.03 -6.61 -34.54
CA ARG A 49 2.73 -5.34 -34.67
C ARG A 49 1.87 -4.41 -35.52
N ILE A 50 1.57 -3.24 -35.04
CA ILE A 50 0.74 -2.22 -35.71
C ILE A 50 1.67 -1.14 -36.23
N ASP A 51 1.62 -0.90 -37.55
CA ASP A 51 2.44 0.13 -38.19
C ASP A 51 2.07 1.54 -37.75
N GLY A 52 3.06 2.43 -37.65
CA GLY A 52 2.85 3.84 -37.32
C GLY A 52 1.88 4.56 -38.28
N SER A 53 1.91 4.21 -39.58
CA SER A 53 0.94 4.73 -40.56
C SER A 53 -0.51 4.32 -40.25
N GLU A 54 -0.74 3.09 -39.82
CA GLU A 54 -2.05 2.60 -39.40
C GLU A 54 -2.53 3.31 -38.11
N ILE A 55 -1.62 3.61 -37.20
CA ILE A 55 -1.93 4.39 -36.01
C ILE A 55 -2.38 5.80 -36.41
N VAL A 56 -1.64 6.47 -37.28
CA VAL A 56 -1.97 7.81 -37.75
C VAL A 56 -3.32 7.84 -38.45
N GLU A 57 -3.63 6.83 -39.27
CA GLU A 57 -4.89 6.76 -40.01
C GLU A 57 -6.11 6.51 -39.14
N ASN A 58 -5.95 5.67 -38.08
CA ASN A 58 -7.08 5.12 -37.36
C ASN A 58 -7.24 5.67 -35.92
N GLU A 59 -6.32 6.51 -35.42
CA GLU A 59 -6.42 7.07 -34.05
C GLU A 59 -7.24 8.38 -34.06
N PRO A 60 -8.47 8.36 -33.52
CA PRO A 60 -9.34 9.56 -33.58
C PRO A 60 -8.83 10.69 -32.68
N TYR A 61 -7.97 10.40 -31.74
CA TYR A 61 -7.40 11.36 -30.75
C TYR A 61 -5.90 11.57 -30.95
N LEU A 62 -5.39 11.27 -32.16
CA LEU A 62 -3.95 11.32 -32.47
C LEU A 62 -3.31 12.65 -32.06
N LYS A 63 -3.95 13.75 -32.38
CA LYS A 63 -3.41 15.09 -32.07
C LYS A 63 -3.20 15.30 -30.56
N GLU A 64 -4.17 14.87 -29.71
CA GLU A 64 -4.07 14.98 -28.27
C GLU A 64 -2.94 14.10 -27.73
N ILE A 65 -2.71 12.93 -28.31
CA ILE A 65 -1.64 12.01 -27.94
C ILE A 65 -0.27 12.57 -28.36
N GLU A 66 -0.16 13.07 -29.59
CA GLU A 66 1.08 13.64 -30.13
C GLU A 66 1.52 14.93 -29.40
N GLU A 67 0.58 15.74 -28.94
CA GLU A 67 0.88 16.94 -28.13
C GLU A 67 1.62 16.58 -26.84
N VAL A 68 1.41 15.38 -26.29
CA VAL A 68 2.03 14.91 -25.04
C VAL A 68 3.26 14.02 -25.29
N TRP A 69 3.13 13.07 -26.23
CA TRP A 69 4.11 11.99 -26.42
C TRP A 69 4.96 12.11 -27.68
N GLY A 70 4.71 13.13 -28.52
CA GLY A 70 5.33 13.28 -29.82
C GLY A 70 4.68 12.38 -30.87
N SER A 71 5.26 12.38 -32.06
CA SER A 71 4.70 11.69 -33.24
C SER A 71 4.56 10.17 -33.03
N ALA A 72 3.52 9.59 -33.64
CA ALA A 72 3.35 8.14 -33.69
C ALA A 72 4.55 7.46 -34.39
N PRO A 73 4.91 6.26 -33.99
CA PRO A 73 4.29 5.37 -33.00
C PRO A 73 4.74 5.61 -31.54
N GLY A 74 5.55 6.64 -31.26
CA GLY A 74 6.14 6.90 -29.96
C GLY A 74 7.28 5.92 -29.61
N LYS A 75 7.69 5.90 -28.32
CA LYS A 75 8.84 5.10 -27.86
C LYS A 75 8.45 3.84 -27.07
N ILE A 76 7.26 3.81 -26.46
CA ILE A 76 6.83 2.74 -25.55
C ILE A 76 6.30 1.56 -26.37
N GLN A 77 6.79 0.36 -26.08
CA GLN A 77 6.48 -0.89 -26.79
C GLN A 77 6.54 -0.72 -28.32
N SER A 78 7.59 -0.07 -28.81
CA SER A 78 7.75 0.34 -30.20
C SER A 78 9.14 0.00 -30.70
N ASP A 79 9.25 -0.28 -32.01
CA ASP A 79 10.53 -0.37 -32.73
C ASP A 79 10.90 0.93 -33.45
N GLY A 80 10.17 2.02 -33.17
CA GLY A 80 10.32 3.33 -33.81
C GLY A 80 9.53 3.47 -35.13
N THR A 81 8.96 2.39 -35.65
CA THR A 81 8.13 2.37 -36.87
C THR A 81 6.73 1.78 -36.66
N GLY A 82 6.53 1.03 -35.58
CA GLY A 82 5.25 0.46 -35.15
C GLY A 82 5.20 0.14 -33.67
N VAL A 83 4.01 -0.17 -33.17
CA VAL A 83 3.72 -0.54 -31.77
C VAL A 83 3.42 -2.03 -31.69
N PHE A 84 3.86 -2.68 -30.62
CA PHE A 84 3.60 -4.09 -30.35
C PHE A 84 2.39 -4.29 -29.43
N ILE A 85 1.50 -5.21 -29.81
CA ILE A 85 0.42 -5.71 -28.95
C ILE A 85 0.94 -6.95 -28.24
N LEU A 86 1.10 -6.84 -26.91
CA LEU A 86 1.69 -7.91 -26.09
C LEU A 86 0.62 -8.80 -25.47
N GLY A 87 0.93 -10.10 -25.36
CA GLY A 87 0.05 -11.11 -24.78
C GLY A 87 -0.06 -12.36 -25.63
N LYS A 88 -1.17 -13.10 -25.50
CA LYS A 88 -1.43 -14.34 -26.25
C LYS A 88 -2.90 -14.50 -26.59
N LYS A 89 -3.19 -14.90 -27.82
CA LYS A 89 -4.52 -15.38 -28.23
C LYS A 89 -4.67 -16.86 -27.81
N LEU A 90 -5.75 -17.20 -27.15
CA LEU A 90 -6.11 -18.53 -26.69
C LEU A 90 -7.52 -18.91 -27.18
N GLY A 91 -7.67 -19.14 -28.48
CA GLY A 91 -8.98 -19.27 -29.12
C GLY A 91 -9.72 -17.92 -29.15
N ASN A 92 -10.93 -17.88 -28.57
CA ASN A 92 -11.76 -16.66 -28.52
C ASN A 92 -11.40 -15.73 -27.34
N VAL A 93 -10.36 -16.04 -26.58
CA VAL A 93 -9.89 -15.21 -25.49
C VAL A 93 -8.48 -14.69 -25.78
N VAL A 94 -8.24 -13.40 -25.47
CA VAL A 94 -6.90 -12.81 -25.45
C VAL A 94 -6.48 -12.55 -24.02
N VAL A 95 -5.34 -13.09 -23.65
CA VAL A 95 -4.61 -12.66 -22.43
C VAL A 95 -3.66 -11.56 -22.87
N GLY A 96 -4.08 -10.31 -22.72
CA GLY A 96 -3.29 -9.13 -23.10
C GLY A 96 -2.48 -8.58 -21.94
N ILE A 97 -1.27 -8.09 -22.26
CA ILE A 97 -0.44 -7.33 -21.31
C ILE A 97 -0.71 -5.86 -21.55
N GLN A 98 -1.35 -5.21 -20.57
CA GLN A 98 -1.66 -3.78 -20.67
C GLN A 98 -0.36 -2.96 -20.75
N PRO A 99 -0.23 -2.06 -21.74
CA PRO A 99 0.94 -1.20 -21.84
C PRO A 99 1.09 -0.28 -20.64
N THR A 100 2.32 0.15 -20.34
CA THR A 100 2.57 1.18 -19.34
C THR A 100 1.96 2.50 -19.77
N PHE A 101 1.46 3.27 -18.81
CA PHE A 101 0.82 4.58 -19.10
C PHE A 101 1.68 5.77 -18.67
N GLY A 102 2.83 5.50 -18.04
CA GLY A 102 3.79 6.50 -17.58
C GLY A 102 5.03 6.59 -18.44
N TYR A 103 5.84 7.62 -18.22
CA TYR A 103 7.12 7.84 -18.87
C TYR A 103 8.21 7.09 -18.11
N GLU A 104 9.24 6.57 -18.82
CA GLU A 104 10.47 6.14 -18.18
C GLU A 104 11.05 7.33 -17.39
N GLY A 105 11.24 7.15 -16.08
CA GLY A 105 11.75 8.17 -15.16
C GLY A 105 10.70 8.97 -14.40
N ASP A 106 9.46 9.10 -14.84
CA ASP A 106 8.38 9.71 -14.07
C ASP A 106 6.98 9.25 -14.54
N PRO A 107 6.51 8.09 -14.06
CA PRO A 107 5.16 7.59 -14.38
C PRO A 107 4.05 8.57 -13.99
N MET A 108 4.35 9.46 -13.03
CA MET A 108 3.39 10.41 -12.48
C MET A 108 3.30 11.72 -13.27
N ARG A 109 4.18 11.94 -14.26
CA ARG A 109 4.12 13.14 -15.12
C ARG A 109 2.77 13.25 -15.84
N LEU A 110 2.18 12.13 -16.21
CA LEU A 110 0.86 12.07 -16.83
C LEU A 110 -0.26 12.69 -15.98
N LEU A 111 -0.09 12.76 -14.68
CA LEU A 111 -1.15 13.19 -13.76
C LEU A 111 -1.12 14.70 -13.45
N PHE A 112 -0.11 15.45 -13.95
CA PHE A 112 0.14 16.83 -13.52
C PHE A 112 -0.17 17.93 -14.54
N GLU A 113 -0.18 17.61 -15.82
CA GLU A 113 -0.33 18.63 -16.86
C GLU A 113 -1.75 18.65 -17.43
N LYS A 114 -2.30 19.83 -17.65
CA LYS A 114 -3.55 19.98 -18.41
C LYS A 114 -3.31 19.53 -19.85
N GLY A 115 -4.16 18.64 -20.35
CA GLY A 115 -4.04 18.18 -21.72
C GLY A 115 -3.46 16.77 -21.87
N PHE A 116 -3.42 16.00 -20.80
CA PHE A 116 -2.90 14.63 -20.79
C PHE A 116 -3.62 13.65 -21.70
N ALA A 117 -2.83 12.75 -22.26
CA ALA A 117 -3.28 11.62 -23.08
C ALA A 117 -2.54 10.33 -22.67
N PRO A 118 -3.13 9.14 -22.89
CA PRO A 118 -2.40 7.89 -22.82
C PRO A 118 -1.30 7.84 -23.89
N THR A 119 -0.34 6.92 -23.73
CA THR A 119 0.67 6.67 -24.75
C THR A 119 0.07 6.12 -26.03
N HIS A 120 0.80 6.23 -27.15
CA HIS A 120 0.38 5.58 -28.42
C HIS A 120 0.14 4.08 -28.22
N ALA A 121 1.03 3.39 -27.50
CA ALA A 121 0.89 1.96 -27.21
C ALA A 121 -0.39 1.66 -26.43
N PHE A 122 -0.70 2.46 -25.40
CA PHE A 122 -1.88 2.26 -24.57
C PHE A 122 -3.18 2.44 -25.36
N SER A 123 -3.29 3.52 -26.14
CA SER A 123 -4.47 3.75 -26.99
C SER A 123 -4.62 2.69 -28.07
N THR A 124 -3.51 2.35 -28.76
CA THR A 124 -3.49 1.31 -29.80
C THR A 124 -3.92 -0.04 -29.27
N PHE A 125 -3.48 -0.42 -28.04
CA PHE A 125 -3.87 -1.68 -27.41
C PHE A 125 -5.39 -1.79 -27.27
N TYR A 126 -6.06 -0.80 -26.68
CA TYR A 126 -7.53 -0.84 -26.50
C TYR A 126 -8.28 -0.75 -27.81
N ARG A 127 -7.78 0.05 -28.76
CA ARG A 127 -8.36 0.12 -30.11
C ARG A 127 -8.24 -1.21 -30.84
N TRP A 128 -7.09 -1.87 -30.77
CA TRP A 128 -6.87 -3.18 -31.38
C TRP A 128 -7.82 -4.23 -30.79
N MET A 129 -7.98 -4.25 -29.48
CA MET A 129 -8.92 -5.16 -28.81
C MET A 129 -10.35 -4.97 -29.30
N ARG A 130 -10.81 -3.71 -29.44
CA ARG A 130 -12.18 -3.40 -29.88
C ARG A 130 -12.40 -3.62 -31.37
N ASN A 131 -11.48 -3.17 -32.20
CA ASN A 131 -11.73 -3.05 -33.66
C ASN A 131 -11.15 -4.23 -34.45
N SER A 132 -9.98 -4.75 -34.04
CA SER A 132 -9.29 -5.84 -34.77
C SER A 132 -9.66 -7.20 -34.18
N PHE A 133 -9.52 -7.40 -32.88
CA PHE A 133 -9.93 -8.64 -32.22
C PHE A 133 -11.45 -8.68 -31.97
N LYS A 134 -12.10 -7.53 -31.79
CA LYS A 134 -13.56 -7.37 -31.60
C LYS A 134 -14.06 -8.06 -30.32
N VAL A 135 -13.46 -7.72 -29.19
CA VAL A 135 -13.85 -8.25 -27.89
C VAL A 135 -15.31 -7.92 -27.54
N ASP A 136 -16.02 -8.85 -26.95
CA ASP A 136 -17.37 -8.68 -26.41
C ASP A 136 -17.36 -8.11 -24.99
N ALA A 137 -16.27 -8.29 -24.25
CA ALA A 137 -16.06 -7.74 -22.90
C ALA A 137 -14.56 -7.59 -22.57
N PHE A 138 -14.24 -6.64 -21.69
CA PHE A 138 -12.94 -6.55 -21.03
C PHE A 138 -13.03 -7.12 -19.62
N LEU A 139 -12.07 -7.96 -19.24
CA LEU A 139 -11.83 -8.38 -17.89
C LEU A 139 -10.44 -7.90 -17.46
N HIS A 140 -10.39 -6.86 -16.63
CA HIS A 140 -9.15 -6.43 -15.98
C HIS A 140 -8.82 -7.39 -14.83
N PHE A 141 -7.67 -8.03 -14.96
CA PHE A 141 -7.26 -9.13 -14.09
C PHE A 141 -6.04 -8.73 -13.25
N GLY A 142 -6.24 -8.52 -11.95
CA GLY A 142 -5.18 -8.10 -11.02
C GLY A 142 -5.77 -7.70 -9.67
N MET A 143 -4.95 -7.07 -8.84
CA MET A 143 -5.39 -6.51 -7.55
C MET A 143 -5.99 -5.11 -7.71
N HIS A 144 -5.62 -4.41 -8.76
CA HIS A 144 -6.08 -3.10 -9.21
C HIS A 144 -5.81 -2.96 -10.72
N GLY A 145 -6.25 -1.87 -11.34
CA GLY A 145 -6.01 -1.59 -12.74
C GLY A 145 -5.23 -0.28 -12.96
N ALA A 146 -5.07 0.10 -14.23
CA ALA A 146 -4.42 1.35 -14.64
C ALA A 146 -5.39 2.27 -15.40
N LEU A 147 -6.42 1.72 -16.01
CA LEU A 147 -7.35 2.48 -16.85
C LEU A 147 -8.10 3.57 -16.07
N GLU A 148 -8.48 3.30 -14.83
CA GLU A 148 -9.16 4.25 -13.95
C GLU A 148 -8.34 5.48 -13.60
N PHE A 149 -7.02 5.41 -13.73
CA PHE A 149 -6.11 6.53 -13.48
C PHE A 149 -5.87 7.40 -14.73
N MET A 150 -6.36 6.99 -15.90
CA MET A 150 -6.24 7.78 -17.13
C MET A 150 -6.96 9.14 -17.00
N PRO A 151 -6.48 10.19 -17.69
CA PRO A 151 -6.99 11.55 -17.53
C PRO A 151 -8.49 11.70 -17.80
N GLY A 152 -9.13 12.56 -17.02
CA GLY A 152 -10.58 12.84 -17.10
C GLY A 152 -11.15 13.43 -15.82
N LYS A 153 -12.43 13.21 -15.56
CA LYS A 153 -13.08 13.58 -14.31
C LYS A 153 -12.53 12.77 -13.14
N LYS A 154 -12.40 13.38 -11.97
CA LYS A 154 -11.84 12.75 -10.75
C LYS A 154 -12.62 11.51 -10.29
N VAL A 155 -13.94 11.64 -10.19
CA VAL A 155 -14.83 10.61 -9.62
C VAL A 155 -16.08 10.40 -10.48
N GLY A 156 -15.91 10.35 -11.75
CA GLY A 156 -16.99 10.15 -12.71
C GLY A 156 -16.45 9.98 -14.12
N THR A 157 -17.34 9.84 -15.09
CA THR A 157 -16.98 9.68 -16.49
C THR A 157 -17.77 10.61 -17.42
N SER A 158 -17.25 10.85 -18.59
CA SER A 158 -17.91 11.49 -19.73
C SER A 158 -17.16 11.12 -21.00
N SER A 159 -17.75 11.35 -22.16
CA SER A 159 -17.13 11.12 -23.46
C SER A 159 -15.79 11.86 -23.72
N LYS A 160 -15.42 12.80 -22.83
CA LYS A 160 -14.13 13.49 -22.85
C LYS A 160 -13.07 12.82 -21.96
N CYS A 161 -13.46 11.84 -21.15
CA CYS A 161 -12.53 11.11 -20.28
C CYS A 161 -11.84 10.00 -21.07
N TRP A 162 -10.55 9.84 -20.89
CA TRP A 162 -9.78 8.79 -21.54
C TRP A 162 -10.25 7.37 -21.23
N PRO A 163 -10.63 7.03 -19.97
CA PRO A 163 -11.21 5.70 -19.70
C PRO A 163 -12.41 5.38 -20.58
N ASP A 164 -13.33 6.34 -20.79
CA ASP A 164 -14.52 6.17 -21.61
C ASP A 164 -14.18 6.01 -23.11
N ARG A 165 -13.24 6.82 -23.60
CA ARG A 165 -12.74 6.76 -24.98
C ARG A 165 -12.06 5.43 -25.31
N LEU A 166 -11.30 4.89 -24.35
CA LEU A 166 -10.54 3.65 -24.52
C LEU A 166 -11.44 2.41 -24.48
N ILE A 167 -12.37 2.34 -23.53
CA ILE A 167 -13.32 1.21 -23.41
C ILE A 167 -14.43 1.30 -24.48
N GLY A 168 -14.92 2.50 -24.78
CA GLY A 168 -16.06 2.67 -25.67
C GLY A 168 -17.32 2.04 -25.11
N ASN A 169 -18.03 1.27 -25.93
CA ASN A 169 -19.29 0.62 -25.58
C ASN A 169 -19.12 -0.85 -25.13
N VAL A 170 -17.89 -1.31 -24.90
CA VAL A 170 -17.63 -2.70 -24.51
C VAL A 170 -17.86 -2.85 -23.00
N PRO A 171 -18.58 -3.89 -22.53
CA PRO A 171 -18.71 -4.22 -21.11
C PRO A 171 -17.36 -4.31 -20.42
N ASN A 172 -17.25 -3.67 -19.27
CA ASN A 172 -16.01 -3.55 -18.52
C ASN A 172 -16.15 -4.21 -17.15
N ILE A 173 -15.31 -5.19 -16.86
CA ILE A 173 -15.32 -5.98 -15.63
C ILE A 173 -13.92 -5.86 -15.01
N TYR A 174 -13.87 -5.64 -13.71
CA TYR A 174 -12.65 -5.57 -12.95
C TYR A 174 -12.65 -6.59 -11.82
N LEU A 175 -11.53 -7.24 -11.61
CA LEU A 175 -11.22 -7.89 -10.34
C LEU A 175 -10.58 -6.89 -9.40
N TYR A 176 -11.04 -6.88 -8.15
CA TYR A 176 -10.44 -6.06 -7.09
C TYR A 176 -10.40 -6.81 -5.77
N ALA A 177 -9.31 -6.64 -5.03
CA ALA A 177 -9.24 -7.11 -3.65
C ALA A 177 -10.31 -6.42 -2.79
N ALA A 178 -11.03 -7.20 -1.99
CA ALA A 178 -12.10 -6.67 -1.13
C ALA A 178 -11.58 -5.60 -0.15
N ASN A 179 -10.33 -5.69 0.27
CA ASN A 179 -9.68 -4.74 1.19
C ASN A 179 -9.24 -3.41 0.55
N ASN A 180 -9.44 -3.22 -0.77
CA ASN A 180 -9.15 -1.96 -1.47
C ASN A 180 -10.42 -1.28 -2.02
N PRO A 181 -11.37 -0.87 -1.16
CA PRO A 181 -12.64 -0.29 -1.59
C PRO A 181 -12.49 1.10 -2.22
N SER A 182 -11.41 1.82 -1.96
CA SER A 182 -11.20 3.16 -2.49
C SER A 182 -10.88 3.13 -3.99
N GLU A 183 -9.90 2.36 -4.41
CA GLU A 183 -9.56 2.20 -5.82
C GLU A 183 -10.66 1.47 -6.59
N ALA A 184 -11.27 0.44 -5.98
CA ALA A 184 -12.43 -0.23 -6.54
C ALA A 184 -13.58 0.75 -6.84
N SER A 185 -13.87 1.69 -5.93
CA SER A 185 -14.86 2.75 -6.14
C SER A 185 -14.45 3.72 -7.24
N LEU A 186 -13.16 4.03 -7.36
CA LEU A 186 -12.62 4.87 -8.42
C LEU A 186 -12.77 4.20 -9.79
N ALA A 187 -12.36 2.92 -9.90
CA ALA A 187 -12.53 2.12 -11.11
C ALA A 187 -14.00 2.07 -11.55
N LYS A 188 -14.91 1.77 -10.62
CA LYS A 188 -16.35 1.76 -10.87
C LYS A 188 -16.86 3.09 -11.45
N ARG A 189 -16.49 4.21 -10.85
CA ARG A 189 -17.01 5.54 -11.21
C ARG A 189 -16.39 6.11 -12.48
N ARG A 190 -15.13 5.79 -12.76
CA ARG A 190 -14.37 6.35 -13.87
C ARG A 190 -14.39 5.51 -15.14
N THR A 191 -14.63 4.20 -15.00
CA THR A 191 -14.59 3.26 -16.14
C THR A 191 -15.90 2.54 -16.37
N ASN A 192 -16.96 2.88 -15.64
CA ASN A 192 -18.26 2.18 -15.68
C ASN A 192 -18.16 0.67 -15.42
N ALA A 193 -17.17 0.24 -14.65
CA ALA A 193 -16.88 -1.16 -14.44
C ALA A 193 -17.83 -1.84 -13.44
N VAL A 194 -18.11 -3.12 -13.70
CA VAL A 194 -18.59 -4.06 -12.68
C VAL A 194 -17.39 -4.57 -11.90
N ILE A 195 -17.36 -4.37 -10.62
CA ILE A 195 -16.21 -4.70 -9.77
C ILE A 195 -16.46 -6.03 -9.06
N ILE A 196 -15.76 -7.07 -9.48
CA ILE A 196 -15.84 -8.39 -8.85
C ILE A 196 -14.82 -8.47 -7.72
N SER A 197 -15.31 -8.63 -6.49
CA SER A 197 -14.45 -8.74 -5.30
C SER A 197 -13.77 -10.11 -5.23
N HIS A 198 -12.53 -10.13 -4.78
CA HIS A 198 -11.83 -11.35 -4.39
C HIS A 198 -11.25 -11.21 -2.99
N LEU A 199 -10.97 -12.33 -2.33
CA LEU A 199 -10.33 -12.35 -1.02
C LEU A 199 -8.87 -11.91 -1.12
N THR A 200 -8.34 -11.50 0.01
CA THR A 200 -6.94 -11.32 0.30
C THR A 200 -6.31 -12.65 0.73
N PRO A 201 -4.97 -12.74 0.88
CA PRO A 201 -4.34 -13.93 1.40
C PRO A 201 -4.98 -14.41 2.70
N PRO A 202 -5.11 -15.73 2.90
CA PRO A 202 -5.55 -16.27 4.18
C PRO A 202 -4.68 -15.76 5.32
N LEU A 203 -5.26 -15.63 6.51
CA LEU A 203 -4.55 -15.22 7.71
C LEU A 203 -4.31 -16.42 8.62
N ALA A 204 -3.16 -16.40 9.30
CA ALA A 204 -2.81 -17.35 10.34
C ALA A 204 -2.11 -16.64 11.51
N LYS A 205 -2.10 -17.24 12.71
CA LYS A 205 -1.24 -16.74 13.80
C LYS A 205 0.23 -17.00 13.43
N ALA A 206 1.08 -16.01 13.67
CA ALA A 206 2.52 -16.07 13.36
C ALA A 206 3.19 -17.26 14.07
N GLY A 207 2.83 -17.50 15.35
CA GLY A 207 3.54 -18.46 16.17
C GLY A 207 4.97 -18.02 16.47
N LEU A 208 5.72 -18.88 17.13
CA LEU A 208 7.13 -18.67 17.41
C LEU A 208 7.99 -19.69 16.67
N TYR A 209 9.24 -19.35 16.40
CA TYR A 209 10.18 -20.20 15.67
C TYR A 209 11.61 -20.02 16.19
N LYS A 210 12.48 -21.03 15.98
CA LYS A 210 13.91 -21.01 16.35
C LYS A 210 14.12 -20.50 17.80
N GLY A 211 15.05 -19.60 18.00
CA GLY A 211 15.39 -19.00 19.30
C GLY A 211 14.26 -18.28 20.04
N LEU A 212 13.17 -17.90 19.36
CA LEU A 212 11.98 -17.32 20.00
C LEU A 212 11.26 -18.34 20.89
N ILE A 213 11.23 -19.62 20.50
CA ILE A 213 10.64 -20.71 21.29
C ILE A 213 11.48 -20.90 22.57
N GLU A 214 12.81 -20.99 22.41
CA GLU A 214 13.74 -21.15 23.54
C GLU A 214 13.65 -19.96 24.52
N LEU A 215 13.58 -18.73 23.99
CA LEU A 215 13.40 -17.53 24.82
C LEU A 215 12.10 -17.59 25.62
N LYS A 216 10.98 -17.97 25.00
CA LYS A 216 9.69 -18.13 25.68
C LYS A 216 9.78 -19.16 26.82
N GLU A 217 10.38 -20.32 26.56
CA GLU A 217 10.55 -21.39 27.56
C GLU A 217 11.39 -20.90 28.72
N THR A 218 12.49 -20.17 28.48
CA THR A 218 13.34 -19.62 29.55
C THR A 218 12.60 -18.57 30.39
N VAL A 219 11.78 -17.72 29.75
CA VAL A 219 10.95 -16.74 30.46
C VAL A 219 9.89 -17.44 31.32
N ILE A 220 9.26 -18.52 30.82
CA ILE A 220 8.31 -19.32 31.61
C ILE A 220 9.03 -19.87 32.87
N GLN A 221 10.21 -20.48 32.73
CA GLN A 221 10.99 -20.99 33.85
C GLN A 221 11.33 -19.88 34.88
N TYR A 222 11.74 -18.69 34.39
CA TYR A 222 11.99 -17.53 35.26
C TYR A 222 10.75 -17.12 36.05
N ARG A 223 9.58 -17.13 35.47
CA ARG A 223 8.30 -16.72 36.08
C ARG A 223 7.78 -17.75 37.08
N GLU A 224 8.15 -19.03 36.97
CA GLU A 224 7.79 -20.09 37.90
C GLU A 224 8.65 -20.10 39.18
N LEU A 225 9.83 -19.44 39.16
CA LEU A 225 10.69 -19.36 40.33
C LEU A 225 10.21 -18.30 41.33
N ALA A 226 10.40 -18.61 42.62
CA ALA A 226 10.20 -17.64 43.68
C ALA A 226 11.21 -16.48 43.58
N ASP A 227 10.87 -15.31 44.12
CA ASP A 227 11.70 -14.10 44.01
C ASP A 227 13.06 -14.22 44.69
N ASP A 228 13.17 -15.07 45.69
CA ASP A 228 14.38 -15.33 46.47
C ASP A 228 15.21 -16.54 45.95
N ASP A 229 14.81 -17.17 44.84
CA ASP A 229 15.55 -18.29 44.25
C ASP A 229 16.89 -17.82 43.66
N SER A 230 17.96 -18.51 44.08
CA SER A 230 19.34 -18.21 43.64
C SER A 230 19.58 -18.37 42.13
N ASN A 231 18.73 -19.10 41.41
CA ASN A 231 18.82 -19.31 39.96
C ASN A 231 18.12 -18.22 39.19
N LYS A 232 17.25 -17.43 39.83
CA LYS A 232 16.45 -16.39 39.12
C LYS A 232 17.33 -15.40 38.40
N LYS A 233 18.43 -14.95 39.00
CA LYS A 233 19.39 -14.04 38.37
C LYS A 233 20.12 -14.68 37.17
N LYS A 234 20.45 -15.97 37.23
CA LYS A 234 21.10 -16.67 36.10
C LYS A 234 20.15 -16.81 34.91
N LEU A 235 18.86 -17.06 35.18
CA LEU A 235 17.86 -17.09 34.12
C LEU A 235 17.63 -15.69 33.54
N GLU A 236 17.66 -14.64 34.36
CA GLU A 236 17.58 -13.25 33.87
C GLU A 236 18.71 -12.92 32.90
N ASP A 237 19.97 -13.23 33.26
CA ASP A 237 21.12 -13.04 32.39
C ASP A 237 20.97 -13.83 31.07
N LEU A 238 20.53 -15.11 31.18
CA LEU A 238 20.28 -15.93 30.00
C LEU A 238 19.17 -15.39 29.09
N ILE A 239 18.06 -14.91 29.68
CA ILE A 239 16.96 -14.27 28.92
C ILE A 239 17.45 -13.04 28.17
N ILE A 240 18.26 -12.19 28.80
CA ILE A 240 18.83 -11.01 28.18
C ILE A 240 19.71 -11.39 26.99
N ASP A 241 20.53 -12.43 27.12
CA ASP A 241 21.40 -12.89 26.03
C ASP A 241 20.57 -13.53 24.88
N GLN A 242 19.60 -14.37 25.20
CA GLN A 242 18.69 -14.95 24.21
C GLN A 242 17.85 -13.86 23.50
N ALA A 243 17.35 -12.87 24.24
CA ALA A 243 16.58 -11.76 23.67
C ALA A 243 17.41 -10.96 22.65
N LYS A 244 18.69 -10.70 22.94
CA LYS A 244 19.61 -10.05 21.99
C LYS A 244 19.76 -10.86 20.69
N LEU A 245 19.94 -12.18 20.80
CA LEU A 245 20.13 -13.07 19.63
C LEU A 245 18.90 -13.07 18.68
N VAL A 246 17.70 -12.83 19.22
CA VAL A 246 16.46 -12.76 18.41
C VAL A 246 15.96 -11.32 18.22
N ASN A 247 16.83 -10.35 18.43
CA ASN A 247 16.57 -8.92 18.28
C ASN A 247 15.35 -8.40 19.05
N PHE A 248 15.16 -8.91 20.29
CA PHE A 248 14.30 -8.26 21.28
C PHE A 248 15.14 -7.30 22.12
N LYS A 249 15.22 -6.04 21.73
CA LYS A 249 16.01 -5.01 22.42
C LYS A 249 15.14 -4.04 23.24
N ASP A 250 13.88 -3.88 22.84
CA ASP A 250 12.97 -2.85 23.34
C ASP A 250 12.14 -3.38 24.51
N PHE A 251 12.77 -3.74 25.63
CA PHE A 251 12.06 -4.08 26.86
C PHE A 251 12.78 -3.58 28.09
N ASP A 252 12.03 -3.07 29.07
CA ASP A 252 12.57 -2.58 30.34
C ASP A 252 12.54 -3.65 31.41
N THR A 253 11.63 -4.62 31.33
CA THR A 253 11.42 -5.69 32.29
C THR A 253 11.12 -7.01 31.60
N ILE A 254 11.40 -8.13 32.27
CA ILE A 254 11.06 -9.47 31.75
C ILE A 254 9.55 -9.62 31.56
N GLU A 255 8.73 -8.96 32.39
CA GLU A 255 7.28 -8.95 32.20
C GLU A 255 6.88 -8.23 30.91
N ASN A 256 7.52 -7.10 30.59
CA ASN A 256 7.32 -6.42 29.32
C ASN A 256 7.78 -7.29 28.12
N LEU A 257 8.93 -7.96 28.24
CA LEU A 257 9.40 -8.93 27.24
C LEU A 257 8.39 -10.06 27.01
N TRP A 258 7.84 -10.61 28.12
CA TRP A 258 6.80 -11.64 28.03
C TRP A 258 5.59 -11.20 27.21
N LEU A 259 5.08 -10.01 27.47
CA LEU A 259 3.96 -9.46 26.70
C LEU A 259 4.30 -9.29 25.20
N LYS A 260 5.50 -8.84 24.88
CA LYS A 260 5.98 -8.72 23.48
C LYS A 260 6.17 -10.09 22.81
N ILE A 261 6.58 -11.12 23.53
CA ILE A 261 6.65 -12.49 23.00
C ILE A 261 5.24 -13.00 22.65
N LEU A 262 4.29 -12.83 23.57
CA LEU A 262 2.89 -13.23 23.31
C LEU A 262 2.28 -12.44 22.16
N GLU A 263 2.55 -11.15 22.08
CA GLU A 263 2.12 -10.31 20.96
C GLU A 263 2.66 -10.82 19.61
N SER A 264 3.95 -11.22 19.58
CA SER A 264 4.57 -11.78 18.39
C SER A 264 3.96 -13.14 18.01
N GLU A 265 3.69 -14.00 19.01
CA GLU A 265 3.08 -15.32 18.80
C GLU A 265 1.66 -15.23 18.24
N ASP A 266 0.85 -14.31 18.77
CA ASP A 266 -0.55 -14.11 18.42
C ASP A 266 -0.77 -13.15 17.24
N ALA A 267 0.30 -12.56 16.70
CA ALA A 267 0.20 -11.67 15.55
C ALA A 267 -0.42 -12.42 14.36
N LEU A 268 -1.39 -11.80 13.70
CA LEU A 268 -1.96 -12.35 12.47
C LEU A 268 -1.09 -11.96 11.27
N ILE A 269 -0.78 -12.94 10.45
CA ILE A 269 0.05 -12.77 9.25
C ILE A 269 -0.62 -13.39 8.04
N PRO A 270 -0.38 -12.87 6.81
CA PRO A 270 -0.78 -13.54 5.59
C PRO A 270 -0.07 -14.89 5.42
N ASP A 271 -0.85 -15.94 5.08
CA ASP A 271 -0.37 -17.30 4.82
C ASP A 271 -0.41 -17.59 3.30
N GLY A 272 0.68 -17.33 2.61
CA GLY A 272 0.80 -17.44 1.16
C GLY A 272 0.03 -16.35 0.42
N LEU A 273 -0.54 -16.71 -0.74
CA LEU A 273 -1.33 -15.81 -1.59
C LEU A 273 -2.74 -16.35 -1.78
N HIS A 274 -3.68 -15.45 -2.04
CA HIS A 274 -5.02 -15.85 -2.48
C HIS A 274 -5.01 -16.27 -3.95
N ILE A 275 -5.61 -17.43 -4.25
CA ILE A 275 -5.75 -17.96 -5.60
C ILE A 275 -7.24 -18.05 -5.94
N ILE A 276 -7.66 -17.25 -6.92
CA ILE A 276 -9.04 -17.31 -7.42
C ILE A 276 -9.33 -18.70 -8.01
N GLY A 277 -10.45 -19.28 -7.62
CA GLY A 277 -10.87 -20.60 -8.06
C GLY A 277 -10.19 -21.78 -7.37
N ALA A 278 -9.39 -21.52 -6.31
CA ALA A 278 -8.87 -22.56 -5.42
C ALA A 278 -9.62 -22.54 -4.09
N ASP A 279 -10.08 -23.71 -3.63
CA ASP A 279 -10.71 -23.82 -2.33
C ASP A 279 -9.69 -23.67 -1.20
N LEU A 280 -10.11 -23.11 -0.09
CA LEU A 280 -9.30 -23.07 1.12
C LEU A 280 -9.13 -24.47 1.69
N SER A 281 -7.90 -24.82 2.10
CA SER A 281 -7.64 -26.09 2.77
C SER A 281 -8.32 -26.17 4.14
N GLU A 282 -8.57 -27.40 4.63
CA GLU A 282 -9.13 -27.58 5.96
C GLU A 282 -8.24 -27.00 7.06
N GLU A 283 -6.92 -26.99 6.86
CA GLU A 283 -5.97 -26.39 7.77
C GLU A 283 -6.15 -24.86 7.87
N LYS A 284 -6.25 -24.18 6.71
CA LYS A 284 -6.54 -22.74 6.66
C LYS A 284 -7.89 -22.40 7.26
N LEU A 285 -8.90 -23.25 7.04
CA LEU A 285 -10.22 -23.05 7.67
C LEU A 285 -10.18 -23.22 9.20
N LYS A 286 -9.32 -24.10 9.74
CA LYS A 286 -9.10 -24.20 11.20
C LYS A 286 -8.41 -22.98 11.78
N GLU A 287 -7.42 -22.44 11.08
CA GLU A 287 -6.77 -21.17 11.48
C GLU A 287 -7.82 -20.05 11.55
N TYR A 288 -8.67 -19.92 10.50
CA TYR A 288 -9.79 -18.95 10.52
C TYR A 288 -10.74 -19.19 11.71
N ASP A 289 -11.14 -20.43 11.97
CA ASP A 289 -12.01 -20.77 13.10
C ASP A 289 -11.40 -20.34 14.43
N GLY A 290 -10.09 -20.57 14.62
CA GLY A 290 -9.36 -20.25 15.84
C GLY A 290 -9.46 -18.76 16.17
N TYR A 291 -8.95 -17.89 15.31
CA TYR A 291 -8.88 -16.46 15.63
C TYR A 291 -10.23 -15.72 15.48
N LEU A 292 -11.13 -16.17 14.60
CA LEU A 292 -12.45 -15.55 14.47
C LEU A 292 -13.32 -15.75 15.72
N ARG A 293 -13.17 -16.89 16.41
CA ARG A 293 -13.88 -17.13 17.68
C ARG A 293 -13.41 -16.27 18.83
N GLU A 294 -12.24 -15.66 18.74
CA GLU A 294 -11.75 -14.71 19.73
C GLU A 294 -12.50 -13.37 19.68
N SER A 295 -12.99 -12.98 18.48
CA SER A 295 -13.64 -11.69 18.25
C SER A 295 -15.13 -11.75 17.92
N HIS A 296 -15.65 -12.93 17.53
CA HIS A 296 -17.03 -13.09 17.08
C HIS A 296 -17.74 -14.26 17.78
N ASN A 297 -19.06 -14.21 17.84
CA ASN A 297 -19.82 -15.31 18.44
C ASN A 297 -19.81 -16.58 17.58
N HIS A 298 -19.94 -17.74 18.21
CA HIS A 298 -19.85 -19.06 17.57
C HIS A 298 -20.80 -19.27 16.38
N GLN A 299 -22.01 -18.69 16.43
CA GLN A 299 -22.98 -18.88 15.34
C GLN A 299 -22.59 -18.06 14.10
N GLU A 300 -22.06 -16.87 14.30
CA GLU A 300 -21.57 -16.02 13.22
C GLU A 300 -20.34 -16.62 12.57
N VAL A 301 -19.38 -17.10 13.35
CA VAL A 301 -18.17 -17.78 12.85
C VAL A 301 -18.53 -18.99 12.01
N ASN A 302 -19.45 -19.86 12.47
CA ASN A 302 -19.88 -21.04 11.68
C ASN A 302 -20.47 -20.62 10.33
N LYS A 303 -21.33 -19.58 10.29
CA LYS A 303 -21.88 -19.06 9.03
C LYS A 303 -20.80 -18.48 8.12
N LEU A 304 -19.80 -17.83 8.70
CA LEU A 304 -18.68 -17.24 7.98
C LEU A 304 -17.80 -18.32 7.34
N LEU A 305 -17.45 -19.36 8.10
CA LEU A 305 -16.68 -20.50 7.59
C LEU A 305 -17.41 -21.23 6.46
N GLU A 306 -18.74 -21.42 6.55
CA GLU A 306 -19.52 -22.02 5.46
C GLU A 306 -19.52 -21.15 4.18
N LYS A 307 -19.43 -19.83 4.31
CA LYS A 307 -19.26 -18.93 3.15
C LYS A 307 -17.84 -18.99 2.57
N LEU A 308 -16.82 -19.10 3.43
CA LEU A 308 -15.41 -19.20 3.03
C LEU A 308 -15.07 -20.51 2.32
N LYS A 309 -15.75 -21.62 2.66
CA LYS A 309 -15.59 -22.92 1.98
C LYS A 309 -15.97 -22.90 0.50
N LYS A 310 -16.83 -21.96 0.09
CA LYS A 310 -17.35 -21.89 -1.29
C LYS A 310 -16.65 -20.78 -2.05
N GLN A 311 -15.85 -21.16 -3.01
CA GLN A 311 -15.28 -20.22 -3.98
C GLN A 311 -16.39 -19.73 -4.93
N THR A 312 -16.73 -18.45 -4.82
CA THR A 312 -17.78 -17.81 -5.63
C THR A 312 -17.23 -16.77 -6.61
N GLU A 313 -15.94 -16.52 -6.60
CA GLU A 313 -15.27 -15.48 -7.39
C GLU A 313 -15.33 -15.79 -8.88
N VAL A 314 -14.97 -17.01 -9.28
CA VAL A 314 -15.03 -17.45 -10.68
C VAL A 314 -16.47 -17.36 -11.20
N LYS A 315 -17.45 -17.79 -10.37
CA LYS A 315 -18.86 -17.65 -10.74
C LYS A 315 -19.26 -16.18 -10.91
N GLY A 316 -18.78 -15.28 -10.04
CA GLY A 316 -19.03 -13.84 -10.18
C GLY A 316 -18.48 -13.28 -11.49
N ILE A 317 -17.29 -13.74 -11.92
CA ILE A 317 -16.69 -13.37 -13.20
C ILE A 317 -17.53 -13.87 -14.38
N THR A 318 -17.87 -15.16 -14.39
CA THR A 318 -18.65 -15.75 -15.50
C THR A 318 -20.08 -15.21 -15.56
N ASP A 319 -20.74 -14.98 -14.42
CA ASP A 319 -22.04 -14.31 -14.36
C ASP A 319 -21.96 -12.89 -14.95
N ALA A 320 -20.91 -12.13 -14.64
CA ALA A 320 -20.71 -10.79 -15.20
C ALA A 320 -20.46 -10.82 -16.73
N LEU A 321 -19.62 -11.75 -17.19
CA LEU A 321 -19.36 -11.96 -18.63
C LEU A 321 -20.65 -12.38 -19.38
N ASN A 322 -21.53 -13.12 -18.72
CA ASN A 322 -22.85 -13.51 -19.25
C ASN A 322 -23.92 -12.40 -19.12
N GLY A 323 -23.55 -11.20 -18.68
CA GLY A 323 -24.44 -10.04 -18.53
C GLY A 323 -25.45 -10.17 -17.38
N GLN A 324 -25.20 -11.04 -16.42
CA GLN A 324 -26.07 -11.22 -15.26
C GLN A 324 -25.82 -10.11 -14.21
N PHE A 325 -26.85 -9.85 -13.39
CA PHE A 325 -26.74 -8.89 -12.29
C PHE A 325 -25.86 -9.45 -11.18
N ILE A 326 -24.79 -8.72 -10.86
CA ILE A 326 -23.89 -9.05 -9.75
C ILE A 326 -24.30 -8.30 -8.49
N ARG A 327 -24.64 -9.04 -7.44
CA ARG A 327 -25.10 -8.48 -6.16
C ARG A 327 -24.04 -7.57 -5.56
N PRO A 328 -24.43 -6.41 -4.97
CA PRO A 328 -23.49 -5.52 -4.31
C PRO A 328 -22.90 -6.11 -3.02
N VAL A 329 -21.74 -5.62 -2.64
CA VAL A 329 -21.03 -5.94 -1.40
C VAL A 329 -20.25 -4.72 -0.90
N PRO A 330 -20.11 -4.51 0.41
CA PRO A 330 -19.14 -3.54 0.92
C PRO A 330 -17.72 -4.03 0.64
N GLY A 331 -16.76 -3.08 0.57
CA GLY A 331 -15.34 -3.41 0.67
C GLY A 331 -14.88 -3.36 2.13
N GLY A 332 -13.76 -3.98 2.42
CA GLY A 332 -13.17 -4.05 3.75
C GLY A 332 -12.26 -5.27 3.91
N ASP A 333 -11.72 -5.45 5.09
CA ASP A 333 -11.03 -6.69 5.45
C ASP A 333 -11.95 -7.66 6.20
N LEU A 334 -11.60 -8.94 6.16
CA LEU A 334 -12.47 -10.01 6.67
C LEU A 334 -12.73 -9.92 8.17
N ILE A 335 -11.76 -9.47 8.96
CA ILE A 335 -11.87 -9.42 10.42
C ILE A 335 -12.83 -8.32 10.85
N ARG A 336 -12.69 -7.13 10.30
CA ARG A 336 -13.54 -5.97 10.63
C ARG A 336 -14.90 -6.01 9.94
N SER A 337 -14.96 -6.58 8.73
CA SER A 337 -16.14 -6.56 7.86
C SER A 337 -16.48 -7.97 7.34
N PRO A 338 -16.97 -8.89 8.19
CA PRO A 338 -17.31 -10.25 7.76
C PRO A 338 -18.31 -10.33 6.61
N ASP A 339 -19.07 -9.26 6.37
CA ASP A 339 -20.05 -9.17 5.28
C ASP A 339 -19.43 -9.09 3.88
N ILE A 340 -18.11 -8.93 3.77
CA ILE A 340 -17.40 -9.00 2.48
C ILE A 340 -17.51 -10.40 1.84
N VAL A 341 -17.75 -11.44 2.63
CA VAL A 341 -17.93 -12.82 2.13
C VAL A 341 -19.41 -13.21 2.03
N PRO A 342 -19.75 -14.03 1.02
CA PRO A 342 -18.87 -14.56 -0.03
C PRO A 342 -18.41 -13.44 -0.97
N THR A 343 -17.18 -13.56 -1.50
CA THR A 343 -16.64 -12.70 -2.56
C THR A 343 -17.27 -13.02 -3.93
N GLY A 344 -16.75 -12.51 -5.02
CA GLY A 344 -17.36 -12.63 -6.34
C GLY A 344 -18.57 -11.71 -6.53
N ARG A 345 -18.69 -10.68 -5.69
CA ARG A 345 -19.79 -9.70 -5.69
C ARG A 345 -19.27 -8.31 -6.07
N ASN A 346 -20.20 -7.43 -6.46
CA ASN A 346 -19.87 -6.10 -6.97
C ASN A 346 -19.62 -5.12 -5.82
N ILE A 347 -18.38 -4.71 -5.60
CA ILE A 347 -18.04 -3.72 -4.59
C ILE A 347 -18.81 -2.42 -4.88
N HIS A 348 -19.65 -2.01 -3.94
CA HIS A 348 -20.42 -0.77 -4.08
C HIS A 348 -19.72 0.44 -3.47
N ALA A 349 -20.20 1.62 -3.84
CA ALA A 349 -19.69 2.86 -3.28
C ALA A 349 -20.14 3.04 -1.82
N PHE A 350 -19.33 3.78 -1.05
CA PHE A 350 -19.62 4.27 0.29
C PHE A 350 -20.42 5.57 0.27
N ASP A 351 -21.01 5.96 1.41
CA ASP A 351 -21.73 7.24 1.57
C ASP A 351 -20.84 8.32 2.22
N PRO A 352 -20.23 9.23 1.45
CA PRO A 352 -19.36 10.26 2.00
C PRO A 352 -20.12 11.33 2.81
N PHE A 353 -21.44 11.41 2.71
CA PHE A 353 -22.24 12.39 3.45
C PHE A 353 -22.37 12.05 4.94
N ARG A 354 -22.14 10.79 5.31
CA ARG A 354 -22.28 10.30 6.69
C ARG A 354 -20.93 9.95 7.34
N MET A 355 -19.84 10.37 6.73
CA MET A 355 -18.49 10.10 7.23
C MET A 355 -17.85 11.37 7.80
N PRO A 356 -17.24 11.31 9.01
CA PRO A 356 -17.13 10.13 9.87
C PRO A 356 -18.44 9.74 10.57
N SER A 357 -18.60 8.42 10.83
CA SER A 357 -19.75 7.90 11.58
C SER A 357 -19.65 8.25 13.08
N LEU A 358 -20.75 8.15 13.82
CA LEU A 358 -20.75 8.38 15.28
C LEU A 358 -19.80 7.41 16.01
N PHE A 359 -19.73 6.16 15.54
CA PHE A 359 -18.79 5.18 16.08
C PHE A 359 -17.34 5.60 15.82
N ALA A 360 -17.01 5.97 14.58
CA ALA A 360 -15.68 6.46 14.21
C ALA A 360 -15.28 7.73 14.97
N MET A 361 -16.25 8.61 15.31
CA MET A 361 -15.97 9.79 16.13
C MET A 361 -15.51 9.41 17.54
N LYS A 362 -16.19 8.45 18.19
CA LYS A 362 -15.83 7.99 19.52
C LYS A 362 -14.48 7.27 19.54
N GLU A 363 -14.28 6.37 18.59
CA GLU A 363 -13.00 5.66 18.44
C GLU A 363 -11.85 6.64 18.11
N GLY A 364 -12.08 7.61 17.23
CA GLY A 364 -11.10 8.63 16.88
C GLY A 364 -10.69 9.52 18.05
N GLU A 365 -11.63 9.85 18.96
CA GLU A 365 -11.34 10.56 20.20
C GLU A 365 -10.44 9.72 21.11
N GLN A 366 -10.76 8.45 21.33
CA GLN A 366 -9.95 7.53 22.14
C GLN A 366 -8.54 7.37 21.57
N GLN A 367 -8.43 7.27 20.24
CA GLN A 367 -7.14 7.19 19.55
C GLN A 367 -6.31 8.47 19.68
N ALA A 368 -6.96 9.63 19.65
CA ALA A 368 -6.29 10.91 19.89
C ALA A 368 -5.75 10.98 21.32
N GLU A 369 -6.53 10.57 22.31
CA GLU A 369 -6.09 10.52 23.71
C GLU A 369 -4.95 9.53 23.93
N LEU A 370 -5.03 8.33 23.34
CA LEU A 370 -3.98 7.32 23.42
C LEU A 370 -2.67 7.84 22.81
N LEU A 371 -2.73 8.52 21.66
CA LEU A 371 -1.56 9.13 21.05
C LEU A 371 -0.94 10.20 21.94
N LEU A 372 -1.77 11.10 22.49
CA LEU A 372 -1.31 12.18 23.37
C LEU A 372 -0.73 11.65 24.68
N SER A 373 -1.23 10.52 25.21
CA SER A 373 -0.74 9.89 26.44
C SER A 373 0.69 9.32 26.34
N LYS A 374 1.23 9.19 25.12
CA LYS A 374 2.64 8.80 24.91
C LYS A 374 3.64 9.90 25.21
N HIS A 375 3.16 11.12 25.46
CA HIS A 375 3.99 12.29 25.67
C HIS A 375 3.73 12.91 27.05
N GLU A 376 4.78 13.32 27.74
CA GLU A 376 4.69 13.99 29.05
C GLU A 376 4.04 15.37 28.93
N THR A 377 4.20 16.03 27.78
CA THR A 377 3.62 17.34 27.47
C THR A 377 2.86 17.27 26.15
N TYR A 378 1.83 18.09 26.02
CA TYR A 378 1.08 18.15 24.75
C TYR A 378 1.97 18.61 23.60
N PRO A 379 1.98 17.90 22.45
CA PRO A 379 2.72 18.31 21.26
C PRO A 379 2.12 19.58 20.69
N ASN A 380 2.94 20.46 20.14
CA ASN A 380 2.46 21.67 19.46
C ASN A 380 1.87 21.33 18.09
N SER A 381 2.54 20.46 17.35
CA SER A 381 2.14 20.12 15.99
C SER A 381 2.42 18.65 15.66
N VAL A 382 1.49 18.02 14.98
CA VAL A 382 1.54 16.62 14.54
C VAL A 382 1.34 16.56 13.03
N ALA A 383 2.23 15.86 12.32
CA ALA A 383 2.01 15.53 10.92
C ALA A 383 1.27 14.19 10.81
N MET A 384 0.07 14.20 10.22
CA MET A 384 -0.78 13.01 10.13
C MET A 384 -1.09 12.65 8.69
N VAL A 385 -0.87 11.38 8.32
CA VAL A 385 -1.24 10.85 7.01
C VAL A 385 -2.66 10.30 7.03
N LEU A 386 -3.48 10.68 6.06
CA LEU A 386 -4.86 10.21 5.91
C LEU A 386 -5.02 9.42 4.60
N TRP A 387 -5.25 8.12 4.74
CA TRP A 387 -5.43 7.20 3.61
C TRP A 387 -6.90 7.05 3.22
N GLY A 388 -7.16 6.97 1.91
CA GLY A 388 -8.52 6.81 1.37
C GLY A 388 -9.17 5.48 1.76
N SER A 389 -8.45 4.37 1.56
CA SER A 389 -8.96 3.02 1.88
C SER A 389 -9.25 2.86 3.36
N ASP A 390 -8.35 3.33 4.23
CA ASP A 390 -8.49 3.19 5.68
C ASP A 390 -9.71 3.94 6.19
N ASN A 391 -9.92 5.16 5.72
CA ASN A 391 -11.11 5.93 6.09
C ASN A 391 -12.42 5.33 5.56
N ILE A 392 -12.41 4.69 4.38
CA ILE A 392 -13.58 4.00 3.86
C ILE A 392 -13.87 2.73 4.67
N LYS A 393 -12.84 1.98 5.08
CA LYS A 393 -12.99 0.74 5.89
C LYS A 393 -13.43 1.01 7.32
N SER A 394 -13.01 2.16 7.89
CA SER A 394 -13.27 2.54 9.29
C SER A 394 -14.37 3.62 9.44
N ASP A 395 -15.13 3.90 8.38
CA ASP A 395 -16.13 4.97 8.36
C ASP A 395 -15.61 6.34 8.81
N GLY A 396 -14.32 6.62 8.56
CA GLY A 396 -13.68 7.90 8.83
C GLY A 396 -12.98 8.02 10.18
N LEU A 397 -12.46 6.95 10.75
CA LEU A 397 -11.78 6.96 12.05
C LEU A 397 -10.59 7.92 12.07
N SER A 398 -9.67 7.86 11.09
CA SER A 398 -8.51 8.76 11.04
C SER A 398 -8.92 10.22 10.84
N ILE A 399 -10.02 10.50 10.14
CA ILE A 399 -10.62 11.83 10.03
C ILE A 399 -11.10 12.32 11.39
N ALA A 400 -11.82 11.46 12.12
CA ALA A 400 -12.33 11.75 13.45
C ALA A 400 -11.21 12.01 14.45
N GLN A 401 -10.12 11.22 14.39
CA GLN A 401 -8.93 11.41 15.21
C GLN A 401 -8.25 12.77 14.94
N ALA A 402 -8.08 13.16 13.67
CA ALA A 402 -7.53 14.47 13.33
C ALA A 402 -8.42 15.61 13.84
N MET A 403 -9.74 15.46 13.73
CA MET A 403 -10.71 16.43 14.28
C MET A 403 -10.62 16.51 15.80
N ALA A 404 -10.55 15.38 16.50
CA ALA A 404 -10.40 15.32 17.95
C ALA A 404 -9.13 16.02 18.42
N LEU A 405 -7.97 15.77 17.78
CA LEU A 405 -6.70 16.47 18.08
C LEU A 405 -6.85 17.99 17.96
N MET A 406 -7.52 18.49 16.92
CA MET A 406 -7.79 19.91 16.73
C MET A 406 -8.86 20.48 17.70
N GLY A 407 -9.56 19.62 18.45
CA GLY A 407 -10.69 20.02 19.31
C GLY A 407 -11.90 20.47 18.50
N ALA A 408 -12.24 19.74 17.43
CA ALA A 408 -13.35 20.00 16.55
C ALA A 408 -14.21 18.75 16.33
N VAL A 409 -15.46 18.95 15.93
CA VAL A 409 -16.40 17.88 15.57
C VAL A 409 -17.02 18.14 14.20
N PRO A 410 -17.42 17.10 13.46
CA PRO A 410 -18.20 17.26 12.24
C PRO A 410 -19.55 17.94 12.52
N LYS A 411 -19.95 18.80 11.60
CA LYS A 411 -21.28 19.40 11.60
C LYS A 411 -22.15 18.72 10.54
N PHE A 412 -23.32 18.25 10.95
CA PHE A 412 -24.31 17.66 10.07
C PHE A 412 -25.53 18.58 9.95
N ASP A 413 -26.20 18.57 8.80
CA ASP A 413 -27.45 19.21 8.57
C ASP A 413 -28.64 18.43 9.16
N ASP A 414 -29.87 18.96 9.04
CA ASP A 414 -31.08 18.31 9.54
C ASP A 414 -31.42 16.97 8.87
N TYR A 415 -30.78 16.66 7.78
CA TYR A 415 -30.88 15.37 7.05
C TYR A 415 -29.75 14.40 7.40
N GLY A 416 -28.89 14.75 8.36
CA GLY A 416 -27.73 13.97 8.76
C GLY A 416 -26.61 13.95 7.70
N ARG A 417 -26.50 15.00 6.87
CA ARG A 417 -25.45 15.12 5.86
C ARG A 417 -24.35 16.04 6.35
N LEU A 418 -23.11 15.64 6.15
CA LEU A 418 -21.94 16.44 6.48
C LEU A 418 -21.99 17.81 5.78
N CYS A 419 -21.95 18.89 6.57
CA CYS A 419 -22.01 20.27 6.06
C CYS A 419 -20.85 21.17 6.55
N GLY A 420 -19.96 20.69 7.41
CA GLY A 420 -18.80 21.46 7.89
C GLY A 420 -18.20 20.91 9.17
N ALA A 421 -17.58 21.80 9.96
CA ALA A 421 -17.01 21.50 11.27
C ALA A 421 -17.47 22.52 12.31
N GLU A 422 -17.50 22.12 13.58
CA GLU A 422 -17.69 22.99 14.75
C GLU A 422 -16.55 22.80 15.75
N LEU A 423 -16.19 23.85 16.49
CA LEU A 423 -15.18 23.74 17.53
C LEU A 423 -15.83 23.34 18.85
N ILE A 424 -15.20 22.44 19.58
CA ILE A 424 -15.49 22.17 20.99
C ILE A 424 -14.94 23.35 21.80
N SER A 425 -15.63 23.83 22.84
CA SER A 425 -15.08 24.88 23.70
C SER A 425 -13.81 24.39 24.41
N LEU A 426 -12.86 25.29 24.72
CA LEU A 426 -11.67 24.88 25.48
C LEU A 426 -12.01 24.34 26.87
N SER A 427 -13.10 24.80 27.49
CA SER A 427 -13.58 24.27 28.76
C SER A 427 -14.05 22.82 28.69
N ASP A 428 -14.67 22.44 27.58
CA ASP A 428 -15.16 21.07 27.35
C ASP A 428 -14.06 20.17 26.81
N LEU A 429 -13.12 20.72 26.04
CA LEU A 429 -11.96 20.00 25.51
C LEU A 429 -10.96 19.63 26.61
N GLY A 430 -10.79 20.48 27.62
CA GLY A 430 -9.92 20.22 28.79
C GLY A 430 -8.42 20.23 28.49
N ARG A 431 -7.98 20.55 27.27
CA ARG A 431 -6.58 20.54 26.82
C ARG A 431 -6.36 21.54 25.67
N PRO A 432 -5.11 21.83 25.32
CA PRO A 432 -4.81 22.64 24.15
C PRO A 432 -5.30 22.00 22.84
N ARG A 433 -5.62 22.86 21.85
CA ARG A 433 -5.81 22.43 20.46
C ARG A 433 -4.47 22.14 19.83
N ILE A 434 -4.29 20.92 19.32
CA ILE A 434 -3.09 20.49 18.65
C ILE A 434 -3.12 20.92 17.18
N ASP A 435 -2.02 21.44 16.66
CA ASP A 435 -1.91 21.82 15.26
C ASP A 435 -1.63 20.58 14.41
N VAL A 436 -2.63 20.11 13.66
CA VAL A 436 -2.54 18.89 12.84
C VAL A 436 -2.24 19.26 11.38
N LEU A 437 -1.05 18.93 10.93
CA LEU A 437 -0.64 19.04 9.53
C LEU A 437 -1.04 17.76 8.79
N MET A 438 -2.12 17.80 8.02
CA MET A 438 -2.70 16.63 7.37
C MET A 438 -2.14 16.45 5.97
N THR A 439 -1.56 15.29 5.69
CA THR A 439 -1.14 14.87 4.34
C THR A 439 -2.08 13.80 3.83
N LEU A 440 -2.82 14.11 2.77
CA LEU A 440 -3.81 13.20 2.19
C LEU A 440 -3.20 12.36 1.08
N SER A 441 -3.63 11.10 0.97
CA SER A 441 -3.42 10.33 -0.26
C SER A 441 -4.22 10.95 -1.42
N GLY A 442 -3.76 10.76 -2.66
CA GLY A 442 -4.47 11.28 -3.83
C GLY A 442 -5.89 10.74 -3.95
N ILE A 443 -6.09 9.47 -3.58
CA ILE A 443 -7.40 8.82 -3.59
C ILE A 443 -8.32 9.40 -2.51
N PHE A 444 -7.83 9.67 -1.30
CA PHE A 444 -8.57 10.37 -0.26
C PHE A 444 -9.10 11.72 -0.79
N ARG A 445 -8.20 12.53 -1.35
CA ARG A 445 -8.52 13.84 -1.91
C ARG A 445 -9.64 13.76 -2.96
N ASP A 446 -9.61 12.77 -3.83
CA ASP A 446 -10.57 12.65 -4.92
C ASP A 446 -11.91 12.07 -4.48
N LEU A 447 -11.93 11.07 -3.60
CA LEU A 447 -13.15 10.40 -3.15
C LEU A 447 -13.86 11.12 -2.01
N LEU A 448 -13.16 11.89 -1.17
CA LEU A 448 -13.64 12.48 0.07
C LEU A 448 -13.60 14.04 0.07
N PRO A 449 -14.06 14.72 -1.00
CA PRO A 449 -13.93 16.18 -1.11
C PRO A 449 -14.73 16.95 -0.03
N LEU A 450 -15.77 16.36 0.57
CA LEU A 450 -16.51 16.95 1.69
C LEU A 450 -15.67 16.96 2.96
N GLN A 451 -14.98 15.85 3.22
CA GLN A 451 -14.08 15.69 4.36
C GLN A 451 -12.85 16.59 4.23
N VAL A 452 -12.29 16.74 3.03
CA VAL A 452 -11.21 17.71 2.74
C VAL A 452 -11.63 19.12 3.17
N ARG A 453 -12.83 19.57 2.76
CA ARG A 453 -13.34 20.89 3.13
C ARG A 453 -13.68 21.01 4.62
N MET A 454 -14.18 19.94 5.24
CA MET A 454 -14.46 19.90 6.67
C MET A 454 -13.18 20.06 7.49
N LEU A 455 -12.12 19.31 7.18
CA LEU A 455 -10.82 19.40 7.85
C LEU A 455 -10.19 20.79 7.67
N ALA A 456 -10.23 21.35 6.46
CA ALA A 456 -9.80 22.72 6.20
C ALA A 456 -10.63 23.75 6.99
N SER A 457 -11.94 23.53 7.14
CA SER A 457 -12.83 24.38 7.93
C SER A 457 -12.52 24.33 9.43
N ALA A 458 -12.22 23.15 9.97
CA ALA A 458 -11.82 22.97 11.36
C ALA A 458 -10.54 23.77 11.68
N ALA A 459 -9.49 23.57 10.88
CA ALA A 459 -8.22 24.29 11.04
C ALA A 459 -8.40 25.81 10.92
N TYR A 460 -9.16 26.27 9.92
CA TYR A 460 -9.41 27.69 9.73
C TYR A 460 -10.21 28.31 10.88
N LYS A 461 -11.27 27.65 11.36
CA LYS A 461 -12.05 28.13 12.52
C LYS A 461 -11.19 28.20 13.79
N ALA A 462 -10.38 27.17 14.04
CA ALA A 462 -9.48 27.16 15.19
C ALA A 462 -8.43 28.30 15.11
N SER A 463 -7.94 28.62 13.92
CA SER A 463 -7.00 29.74 13.73
C SER A 463 -7.59 31.12 14.03
N LEU A 464 -8.91 31.27 13.85
CA LEU A 464 -9.65 32.52 14.12
C LEU A 464 -10.21 32.59 15.53
N ALA A 465 -10.29 31.49 16.28
CA ALA A 465 -10.84 31.49 17.62
C ALA A 465 -10.02 32.39 18.55
N GLU A 466 -10.69 33.29 19.28
CA GLU A 466 -10.04 34.21 20.22
C GLU A 466 -9.68 33.48 21.53
N GLU A 467 -8.72 32.57 21.45
CA GLU A 467 -8.25 31.74 22.53
C GLU A 467 -6.78 32.04 22.87
N PRO A 468 -6.32 31.77 24.12
CA PRO A 468 -4.92 31.89 24.49
C PRO A 468 -4.01 31.07 23.57
N LEU A 469 -2.83 31.61 23.20
CA LEU A 469 -1.93 30.96 22.25
C LEU A 469 -1.28 29.69 22.78
N ASP A 470 -1.17 29.56 24.08
CA ASP A 470 -0.70 28.37 24.81
C ASP A 470 -1.80 27.29 24.93
N MET A 471 -3.05 27.63 24.62
CA MET A 471 -4.18 26.71 24.57
C MET A 471 -4.70 26.46 23.14
N ASN A 472 -4.13 27.14 22.14
CA ASN A 472 -4.49 26.95 20.73
C ASN A 472 -3.26 27.06 19.82
N PHE A 473 -2.58 25.92 19.63
CA PHE A 473 -1.36 25.87 18.83
C PHE A 473 -1.63 26.09 17.33
N ILE A 474 -2.85 25.80 16.84
CA ILE A 474 -3.25 26.11 15.46
C ILE A 474 -3.22 27.62 15.23
N ARG A 475 -3.82 28.39 16.14
CA ARG A 475 -3.82 29.85 16.09
C ARG A 475 -2.39 30.42 16.23
N ALA A 476 -1.63 29.90 17.20
CA ALA A 476 -0.26 30.36 17.45
C ALA A 476 0.63 30.20 16.20
N ASN A 477 0.59 29.02 15.58
CA ASN A 477 1.37 28.75 14.37
C ASN A 477 0.85 29.52 13.16
N THR A 478 -0.48 29.68 13.02
CA THR A 478 -1.07 30.48 11.93
C THR A 478 -0.62 31.95 11.99
N LEU A 479 -0.71 32.58 13.16
CA LEU A 479 -0.24 33.96 13.33
C LEU A 479 1.26 34.11 13.08
N LYS A 480 2.04 33.12 13.45
CA LYS A 480 3.48 33.06 13.16
C LYS A 480 3.73 32.98 11.65
N HIS A 481 3.11 32.04 10.93
CA HIS A 481 3.24 31.91 9.48
C HIS A 481 2.79 33.18 8.75
N GLN A 482 1.67 33.77 9.18
CA GLN A 482 1.18 35.04 8.65
C GLN A 482 2.26 36.14 8.72
N LYS A 483 2.90 36.26 9.88
CA LYS A 483 3.95 37.26 10.10
C LYS A 483 5.24 36.94 9.33
N ASP A 484 5.73 35.72 9.46
CA ASP A 484 7.06 35.33 8.94
C ASP A 484 7.08 35.28 7.40
N MET A 485 5.96 34.89 6.77
CA MET A 485 5.83 34.79 5.32
C MET A 485 5.10 35.98 4.67
N ASN A 486 4.59 36.93 5.46
CA ASN A 486 3.81 38.08 5.00
C ASN A 486 2.64 37.68 4.08
N ILE A 487 1.87 36.68 4.49
CA ILE A 487 0.68 36.15 3.79
C ILE A 487 -0.59 36.46 4.58
N ASP A 488 -1.75 36.36 3.94
CA ASP A 488 -3.03 36.52 4.63
C ASP A 488 -3.35 35.35 5.58
N ILE A 489 -4.19 35.59 6.56
CA ILE A 489 -4.54 34.60 7.60
C ILE A 489 -5.17 33.33 7.03
N LYS A 490 -5.96 33.44 5.94
CA LYS A 490 -6.59 32.30 5.29
C LYS A 490 -5.57 31.38 4.66
N SER A 491 -4.53 31.95 4.03
CA SER A 491 -3.38 31.20 3.49
C SER A 491 -2.53 30.59 4.61
N ALA A 492 -2.25 31.37 5.67
CA ALA A 492 -1.46 30.91 6.81
C ALA A 492 -2.12 29.78 7.62
N ALA A 493 -3.46 29.66 7.56
CA ALA A 493 -4.25 28.64 8.26
C ALA A 493 -4.40 27.31 7.50
N LEU A 494 -3.84 27.19 6.29
CA LEU A 494 -3.90 25.95 5.51
C LEU A 494 -3.15 24.82 6.22
N ARG A 495 -3.83 23.69 6.44
CA ARG A 495 -3.28 22.49 7.12
C ARG A 495 -3.56 21.19 6.38
N VAL A 496 -4.29 21.24 5.27
CA VAL A 496 -4.64 20.06 4.46
C VAL A 496 -3.81 20.09 3.19
N PHE A 497 -2.88 19.18 3.07
CA PHE A 497 -1.95 19.06 1.94
C PHE A 497 -2.14 17.74 1.21
N SER A 498 -1.85 17.72 -0.07
CA SER A 498 -1.85 16.53 -0.92
C SER A 498 -1.04 16.81 -2.18
N ASN A 499 -1.13 15.92 -3.15
CA ASN A 499 -0.67 16.15 -4.51
C ASN A 499 -1.54 17.18 -5.24
N ALA A 500 -1.06 17.69 -6.36
CA ALA A 500 -1.89 18.37 -7.35
C ALA A 500 -3.07 17.47 -7.79
N GLU A 501 -4.10 18.09 -8.37
CA GLU A 501 -5.23 17.35 -8.91
C GLU A 501 -4.79 16.34 -9.97
N GLY A 502 -5.21 15.08 -9.80
CA GLY A 502 -4.87 13.97 -10.70
C GLY A 502 -3.55 13.26 -10.39
N ALA A 503 -2.77 13.72 -9.40
CA ALA A 503 -1.54 13.04 -8.95
C ALA A 503 -1.76 12.24 -7.66
N TYR A 504 -1.02 11.13 -7.47
CA TYR A 504 -1.30 10.19 -6.39
C TYR A 504 -0.13 9.91 -5.44
N GLY A 505 1.08 9.63 -5.88
CA GLY A 505 2.25 9.35 -5.04
C GLY A 505 3.13 10.56 -4.73
N SER A 506 4.02 10.46 -3.75
CA SER A 506 5.07 11.46 -3.53
C SER A 506 6.30 11.24 -4.43
N ASN A 507 6.41 10.08 -5.04
CA ASN A 507 7.51 9.64 -5.91
C ASN A 507 8.82 9.32 -5.18
N VAL A 508 8.81 9.34 -3.85
CA VAL A 508 9.96 8.92 -3.03
C VAL A 508 10.18 7.42 -3.19
N SER A 509 9.09 6.63 -3.19
CA SER A 509 9.17 5.17 -3.41
C SER A 509 9.80 4.82 -4.76
N HIS A 510 9.51 5.58 -5.81
CA HIS A 510 10.11 5.34 -7.12
C HIS A 510 11.61 5.57 -7.14
N LEU A 511 12.10 6.66 -6.52
CA LEU A 511 13.53 6.92 -6.42
C LEU A 511 14.26 5.79 -5.68
N ILE A 512 13.66 5.29 -4.59
CA ILE A 512 14.21 4.18 -3.81
C ILE A 512 14.16 2.88 -4.61
N ASP A 513 13.04 2.56 -5.25
CA ASP A 513 12.88 1.34 -6.04
C ASP A 513 13.87 1.26 -7.21
N THR A 514 14.24 2.39 -7.78
CA THR A 514 15.21 2.49 -8.89
C THR A 514 16.63 2.83 -8.44
N SER A 515 16.88 3.00 -7.14
CA SER A 515 18.16 3.48 -6.57
C SER A 515 18.68 4.77 -7.24
N SER A 516 17.76 5.61 -7.76
CA SER A 516 18.10 6.80 -8.54
C SER A 516 18.01 8.08 -7.72
N TRP A 517 18.70 8.11 -6.59
CA TRP A 517 18.85 9.26 -5.70
C TRP A 517 20.27 9.31 -5.13
N ASP A 518 20.87 10.51 -5.11
CA ASP A 518 22.25 10.69 -4.69
C ASP A 518 22.36 10.96 -3.19
N ASP A 519 21.48 11.81 -2.66
CA ASP A 519 21.44 12.14 -1.24
C ASP A 519 20.01 12.16 -0.68
N GLU A 520 19.90 12.09 0.65
CA GLU A 520 18.62 12.04 1.35
C GLU A 520 17.83 13.36 1.25
N GLU A 521 18.46 14.49 0.91
CA GLU A 521 17.77 15.77 0.73
C GLU A 521 16.93 15.77 -0.54
N GLU A 522 17.34 15.02 -1.56
CA GLU A 522 16.59 14.83 -2.80
C GLU A 522 15.23 14.15 -2.54
N LEU A 523 15.18 13.19 -1.60
CA LEU A 523 13.93 12.57 -1.17
C LEU A 523 13.00 13.60 -0.50
N ALA A 524 13.55 14.49 0.33
CA ALA A 524 12.78 15.56 0.97
C ALA A 524 12.23 16.57 -0.06
N ASP A 525 13.05 16.96 -1.04
CA ASP A 525 12.65 17.90 -2.09
C ASP A 525 11.57 17.29 -2.99
N THR A 526 11.71 16.03 -3.33
CA THR A 526 10.72 15.27 -4.10
C THR A 526 9.40 15.23 -3.37
N PHE A 527 9.39 14.90 -2.08
CA PHE A 527 8.19 14.95 -1.25
C PHE A 527 7.56 16.34 -1.23
N ASN A 528 8.32 17.39 -0.89
CA ASN A 528 7.83 18.77 -0.80
C ASN A 528 7.25 19.28 -2.11
N ASN A 529 7.89 18.96 -3.23
CA ASN A 529 7.42 19.36 -4.56
C ASN A 529 6.11 18.68 -4.95
N ARG A 530 5.94 17.42 -4.57
CA ARG A 530 4.78 16.59 -4.91
C ARG A 530 3.60 16.76 -3.96
N LYS A 531 3.84 16.91 -2.66
CA LYS A 531 2.81 17.06 -1.62
C LYS A 531 2.57 18.52 -1.21
N GLY A 532 3.31 19.48 -1.77
CA GLY A 532 3.19 20.91 -1.46
C GLY A 532 1.95 21.61 -2.02
N PHE A 533 0.83 20.92 -2.21
CA PHE A 533 -0.43 21.49 -2.68
C PHE A 533 -1.46 21.52 -1.56
N ALA A 534 -1.88 22.72 -1.16
CA ALA A 534 -2.84 22.92 -0.10
C ALA A 534 -4.27 22.98 -0.63
N TYR A 535 -5.20 22.47 0.16
CA TYR A 535 -6.63 22.43 -0.08
C TYR A 535 -7.36 23.27 0.96
N GLY A 536 -8.00 24.36 0.53
CA GLY A 536 -8.70 25.30 1.39
C GLY A 536 -10.21 25.03 1.50
N LEU A 537 -10.93 26.00 2.04
CA LEU A 537 -12.37 25.94 2.29
C LEU A 537 -13.22 25.69 1.04
N ASP A 538 -12.76 26.14 -0.11
CA ASP A 538 -13.43 25.94 -1.40
C ASP A 538 -13.08 24.61 -2.07
N GLY A 539 -12.16 23.84 -1.45
CA GLY A 539 -11.65 22.58 -1.98
C GLY A 539 -10.75 22.73 -3.20
N LYS A 540 -10.34 23.95 -3.54
CA LYS A 540 -9.42 24.19 -4.65
C LYS A 540 -7.98 23.97 -4.21
N CYS A 541 -7.22 23.43 -5.14
CA CYS A 541 -5.79 23.14 -5.01
C CYS A 541 -4.97 24.42 -5.28
N THR A 542 -4.04 24.74 -4.38
CA THR A 542 -3.05 25.80 -4.58
C THR A 542 -1.66 25.29 -4.20
N LYS A 543 -0.63 25.60 -5.01
CA LYS A 543 0.74 25.23 -4.67
C LYS A 543 1.23 26.09 -3.50
N GLN A 544 1.63 25.46 -2.42
CA GLN A 544 2.04 26.07 -1.15
C GLN A 544 3.24 25.32 -0.53
N SER A 545 4.23 24.96 -1.35
CA SER A 545 5.39 24.17 -0.90
C SER A 545 6.20 24.91 0.17
N GLU A 546 6.32 26.25 0.10
CA GLU A 546 7.01 27.05 1.12
C GLU A 546 6.28 27.04 2.47
N LEU A 547 4.94 27.13 2.44
CA LEU A 547 4.13 27.03 3.66
C LEU A 547 4.24 25.64 4.26
N LEU A 548 4.20 24.57 3.44
CA LEU A 548 4.40 23.19 3.90
C LEU A 548 5.77 23.08 4.61
N SER A 549 6.84 23.51 3.97
CA SER A 549 8.19 23.48 4.55
C SER A 549 8.29 24.28 5.86
N SER A 550 7.61 25.43 5.94
CA SER A 550 7.55 26.24 7.16
C SER A 550 6.77 25.56 8.28
N ALA A 551 5.64 24.88 7.95
CA ALA A 551 4.84 24.15 8.91
C ALA A 551 5.57 22.90 9.43
N LEU A 552 6.25 22.17 8.56
CA LEU A 552 7.05 21.00 8.92
C LEU A 552 8.14 21.28 9.96
N LYS A 553 8.71 22.50 10.01
CA LYS A 553 9.67 22.91 11.05
C LYS A 553 9.16 22.85 12.49
N LYS A 554 7.84 22.74 12.66
CA LYS A 554 7.16 22.79 13.96
C LYS A 554 6.54 21.46 14.37
N VAL A 555 6.67 20.46 13.52
CA VAL A 555 6.13 19.13 13.76
C VAL A 555 6.99 18.43 14.82
N ASP A 556 6.34 17.99 15.90
CA ASP A 556 6.97 17.24 16.97
C ASP A 556 7.11 15.76 16.64
N PHE A 557 6.15 15.18 15.91
CA PHE A 557 6.19 13.81 15.42
C PHE A 557 5.27 13.59 14.21
N ALA A 558 5.53 12.52 13.46
CA ALA A 558 4.69 12.08 12.36
C ALA A 558 3.88 10.82 12.75
N TYR A 559 2.68 10.67 12.19
CA TYR A 559 1.73 9.63 12.59
C TYR A 559 0.88 9.13 11.44
N GLN A 560 0.58 7.83 11.42
CA GLN A 560 -0.51 7.24 10.64
C GLN A 560 -1.14 6.06 11.37
N ASN A 561 -2.37 5.72 11.01
CA ASN A 561 -3.01 4.48 11.43
C ASN A 561 -2.60 3.31 10.52
N LEU A 562 -2.60 2.10 11.09
CA LEU A 562 -2.60 0.82 10.40
C LEU A 562 -3.95 0.16 10.66
N GLU A 563 -4.79 0.08 9.63
CA GLU A 563 -6.21 -0.29 9.76
C GLU A 563 -6.51 -1.76 9.37
N SER A 564 -5.53 -2.49 8.85
CA SER A 564 -5.74 -3.85 8.36
C SER A 564 -4.58 -4.77 8.73
N VAL A 565 -4.87 -5.94 9.27
CA VAL A 565 -3.87 -7.00 9.55
C VAL A 565 -3.27 -7.60 8.28
N GLU A 566 -3.96 -7.48 7.15
CA GLU A 566 -3.51 -7.98 5.86
C GLU A 566 -2.35 -7.15 5.29
N LEU A 567 -2.25 -5.90 5.75
CA LEU A 567 -1.23 -4.94 5.36
C LEU A 567 -0.21 -4.78 6.50
N GLY A 568 0.95 -4.25 6.17
CA GLY A 568 1.99 -3.91 7.13
C GLY A 568 2.78 -2.71 6.66
N VAL A 569 3.46 -2.04 7.58
CA VAL A 569 4.30 -0.89 7.22
C VAL A 569 5.47 -1.31 6.30
N THR A 570 5.92 -2.56 6.39
CA THR A 570 6.96 -3.13 5.54
C THR A 570 6.44 -3.75 4.24
N THR A 571 5.11 -3.87 4.06
CA THR A 571 4.51 -4.48 2.85
C THR A 571 3.97 -3.47 1.85
N ILE A 572 3.81 -2.21 2.24
CA ILE A 572 3.21 -1.14 1.43
C ILE A 572 4.22 -0.01 1.22
N ASP A 573 4.70 0.14 0.00
CA ASP A 573 5.65 1.17 -0.42
C ASP A 573 5.12 2.61 -0.23
N HIS A 574 3.83 2.83 -0.43
CA HIS A 574 3.21 4.14 -0.24
C HIS A 574 3.30 4.66 1.19
N TYR A 575 3.50 3.78 2.19
CA TYR A 575 3.63 4.20 3.57
C TYR A 575 4.96 4.92 3.81
N PHE A 576 6.09 4.36 3.42
CA PHE A 576 7.36 5.08 3.51
C PHE A 576 7.46 6.23 2.50
N ASP A 577 6.81 6.11 1.32
CA ASP A 577 6.69 7.19 0.34
C ASP A 577 6.12 8.46 0.97
N THR A 578 5.05 8.33 1.75
CA THR A 578 4.34 9.50 2.31
C THR A 578 4.77 9.81 3.74
N LEU A 579 4.64 8.87 4.68
CA LEU A 579 4.99 9.10 6.09
C LEU A 579 6.51 9.25 6.29
N GLY A 580 7.29 8.40 5.61
CA GLY A 580 8.73 8.52 5.58
C GLY A 580 9.18 9.82 4.89
N GLY A 581 8.54 10.17 3.77
CA GLY A 581 8.77 11.45 3.08
C GLY A 581 8.52 12.67 3.99
N ILE A 582 7.49 12.64 4.85
CA ILE A 582 7.26 13.66 5.87
C ILE A 582 8.46 13.73 6.84
N SER A 583 8.89 12.58 7.38
CA SER A 583 10.01 12.52 8.32
C SER A 583 11.28 13.12 7.71
N ARG A 584 11.58 12.79 6.45
CA ARG A 584 12.72 13.32 5.72
C ARG A 584 12.60 14.83 5.47
N ALA A 585 11.42 15.30 5.07
CA ALA A 585 11.15 16.71 4.85
C ALA A 585 11.23 17.53 6.15
N VAL A 586 10.82 16.98 7.29
CA VAL A 586 10.98 17.60 8.62
C VAL A 586 12.46 17.69 8.97
N LYS A 587 13.24 16.61 8.83
CA LYS A 587 14.69 16.60 9.09
C LYS A 587 15.40 17.69 8.31
N LYS A 588 15.10 17.83 7.01
CA LYS A 588 15.64 18.92 6.18
C LYS A 588 15.20 20.29 6.68
N ALA A 589 13.93 20.47 7.01
CA ALA A 589 13.39 21.75 7.46
C ALA A 589 13.94 22.21 8.83
N ASN A 590 14.25 21.24 9.73
CA ASN A 590 14.80 21.51 11.07
C ASN A 590 16.34 21.68 11.10
N GLY A 591 17.02 21.46 9.98
CA GLY A 591 18.48 21.57 9.91
C GLY A 591 19.23 20.32 10.38
N GLY A 592 18.59 19.15 10.36
CA GLY A 592 19.19 17.83 10.61
C GLY A 592 18.55 17.00 11.73
N ASP A 593 17.69 17.58 12.55
CA ASP A 593 17.02 16.85 13.64
C ASP A 593 15.92 15.93 13.10
N THR A 594 15.94 14.67 13.52
CA THR A 594 14.87 13.69 13.23
C THR A 594 13.74 13.81 14.22
N ILE A 595 12.53 13.47 13.79
CA ILE A 595 11.36 13.39 14.65
C ILE A 595 10.94 11.94 14.85
N PRO A 596 10.29 11.59 15.98
CA PRO A 596 9.65 10.30 16.14
C PRO A 596 8.57 10.07 15.06
N VAL A 597 8.46 8.83 14.61
CA VAL A 597 7.37 8.36 13.75
C VAL A 597 6.57 7.32 14.52
N TYR A 598 5.27 7.51 14.62
CA TYR A 598 4.38 6.59 15.33
C TYR A 598 3.37 5.94 14.38
N ILE A 599 3.05 4.69 14.69
CA ILE A 599 2.03 3.89 14.01
C ILE A 599 0.93 3.56 15.01
N GLY A 600 -0.31 3.96 14.71
CA GLY A 600 -1.48 3.59 15.46
C GLY A 600 -2.06 2.28 14.93
N ASP A 601 -1.79 1.17 15.61
CA ASP A 601 -2.31 -0.14 15.22
C ASP A 601 -3.77 -0.27 15.64
N GLN A 602 -4.65 -0.27 14.64
CA GLN A 602 -6.12 -0.39 14.77
C GLN A 602 -6.61 -1.80 14.38
N THR A 603 -5.70 -2.72 14.17
CA THR A 603 -6.02 -4.05 13.62
C THR A 603 -6.69 -4.99 14.64
N ARG A 604 -6.55 -4.68 15.92
CA ARG A 604 -7.14 -5.41 17.04
C ARG A 604 -8.04 -4.48 17.87
N GLY A 605 -8.95 -5.06 18.65
CA GLY A 605 -9.89 -4.29 19.48
C GLY A 605 -9.22 -3.38 20.52
N ASP A 606 -8.01 -3.75 20.98
CA ASP A 606 -7.18 -2.93 21.85
C ASP A 606 -6.16 -2.18 21.00
N ALA A 607 -6.51 -0.97 20.63
CA ALA A 607 -5.64 -0.11 19.82
C ALA A 607 -4.29 0.15 20.53
N ALA A 608 -3.21 0.11 19.77
CA ALA A 608 -1.87 0.37 20.26
C ALA A 608 -1.17 1.48 19.46
N VAL A 609 -0.40 2.32 20.13
CA VAL A 609 0.51 3.27 19.48
C VAL A 609 1.94 2.82 19.73
N ARG A 610 2.65 2.52 18.63
CA ARG A 610 4.05 2.08 18.64
C ARG A 610 4.93 3.08 17.90
N THR A 611 6.20 3.13 18.24
CA THR A 611 7.19 3.76 17.37
C THR A 611 7.33 2.97 16.07
N LEU A 612 7.80 3.62 15.01
CA LEU A 612 8.04 2.95 13.73
C LEU A 612 9.02 1.78 13.89
N SER A 613 10.08 1.97 14.67
CA SER A 613 11.07 0.90 14.94
C SER A 613 10.43 -0.32 15.58
N GLU A 614 9.60 -0.14 16.61
CA GLU A 614 8.86 -1.24 17.26
C GLU A 614 7.94 -1.96 16.28
N GLN A 615 7.26 -1.23 15.40
CA GLN A 615 6.37 -1.82 14.40
C GLN A 615 7.15 -2.60 13.34
N ILE A 616 8.25 -2.06 12.82
CA ILE A 616 9.10 -2.75 11.85
C ILE A 616 9.72 -4.01 12.46
N ASN A 617 10.22 -3.92 13.70
CA ASN A 617 10.77 -5.08 14.43
C ASN A 617 9.72 -6.18 14.60
N LEU A 618 8.49 -5.82 14.97
CA LEU A 618 7.38 -6.77 15.09
C LEU A 618 7.06 -7.43 13.73
N GLU A 619 6.92 -6.65 12.67
CA GLU A 619 6.62 -7.18 11.34
C GLU A 619 7.75 -8.03 10.76
N THR A 620 9.00 -7.63 10.94
CA THR A 620 10.15 -8.41 10.48
C THR A 620 10.19 -9.76 11.20
N ARG A 621 10.00 -9.77 12.50
CA ARG A 621 9.97 -11.00 13.34
C ARG A 621 8.78 -11.89 13.00
N THR A 622 7.60 -11.34 12.81
CA THR A 622 6.39 -12.14 12.58
C THR A 622 6.18 -12.51 11.11
N ARG A 623 6.79 -11.77 10.19
CA ARG A 623 6.67 -11.98 8.72
C ARG A 623 8.01 -12.32 8.09
N SER A 624 8.87 -11.36 7.75
CA SER A 624 10.04 -11.54 6.90
C SER A 624 10.98 -12.66 7.33
N LEU A 625 11.23 -12.81 8.63
CA LEU A 625 12.09 -13.83 9.21
C LEU A 625 11.35 -15.11 9.60
N ASN A 626 10.01 -15.10 9.55
CA ASN A 626 9.19 -16.22 9.99
C ASN A 626 8.98 -17.25 8.87
N PRO A 627 9.44 -18.51 9.02
CA PRO A 627 9.22 -19.57 8.04
C PRO A 627 7.74 -19.77 7.70
N LYS A 628 6.83 -19.60 8.67
CA LYS A 628 5.37 -19.71 8.46
C LYS A 628 4.84 -18.64 7.49
N TRP A 629 5.55 -17.53 7.28
CA TRP A 629 5.19 -16.52 6.30
C TRP A 629 5.86 -16.75 4.94
N PHE A 630 7.19 -16.95 4.89
CA PHE A 630 7.89 -16.99 3.62
C PHE A 630 7.83 -18.37 2.91
N GLU A 631 7.75 -19.48 3.64
CA GLU A 631 7.69 -20.81 3.00
C GLU A 631 6.40 -21.02 2.18
N PRO A 632 5.19 -20.64 2.67
CA PRO A 632 4.00 -20.64 1.82
C PRO A 632 4.08 -19.73 0.60
N LEU A 633 4.75 -18.56 0.73
CA LEU A 633 5.00 -17.69 -0.43
C LEU A 633 5.85 -18.38 -1.49
N LEU A 634 6.89 -19.10 -1.09
CA LEU A 634 7.78 -19.82 -2.03
C LEU A 634 7.06 -20.91 -2.83
N GLN A 635 5.93 -21.44 -2.32
CA GLN A 635 5.07 -22.36 -3.08
C GLN A 635 4.43 -21.71 -4.30
N HIS A 636 4.30 -20.36 -4.29
CA HIS A 636 3.80 -19.58 -5.42
C HIS A 636 4.91 -19.18 -6.42
N GLY A 637 6.11 -19.76 -6.28
CA GLY A 637 7.22 -19.61 -7.23
C GLY A 637 7.65 -18.15 -7.40
N HIS A 638 7.72 -17.70 -8.65
CA HIS A 638 8.20 -16.38 -9.04
C HIS A 638 7.57 -15.23 -8.24
N GLU A 639 6.26 -15.26 -8.00
CA GLU A 639 5.55 -14.21 -7.29
C GLU A 639 5.88 -14.19 -5.79
N GLY A 640 6.05 -15.36 -5.18
CA GLY A 640 6.43 -15.43 -3.76
C GLY A 640 7.80 -14.79 -3.47
N VAL A 641 8.79 -15.03 -4.32
CA VAL A 641 10.12 -14.39 -4.18
C VAL A 641 10.00 -12.87 -4.38
N ARG A 642 9.15 -12.41 -5.31
CA ARG A 642 8.90 -10.98 -5.51
C ARG A 642 8.29 -10.31 -4.27
N GLN A 643 7.42 -11.00 -3.52
CA GLN A 643 6.87 -10.47 -2.27
C GLN A 643 7.95 -10.32 -1.17
N ILE A 644 8.86 -11.28 -1.07
CA ILE A 644 10.00 -11.21 -0.15
C ILE A 644 10.92 -10.02 -0.53
N GLU A 645 11.26 -9.90 -1.81
CA GLU A 645 12.07 -8.79 -2.32
C GLU A 645 11.44 -7.43 -2.04
N ALA A 646 10.14 -7.28 -2.31
CA ALA A 646 9.42 -6.04 -2.06
C ALA A 646 9.46 -5.63 -0.58
N GLN A 647 9.34 -6.59 0.35
CA GLN A 647 9.39 -6.29 1.78
C GLN A 647 10.78 -5.82 2.23
N ILE A 648 11.86 -6.39 1.68
CA ILE A 648 13.23 -5.95 1.95
C ILE A 648 13.48 -4.55 1.35
N THR A 649 13.00 -4.31 0.13
CA THR A 649 13.05 -2.97 -0.49
C THR A 649 12.30 -1.93 0.33
N ASN A 650 11.12 -2.25 0.86
CA ASN A 650 10.37 -1.34 1.72
C ASN A 650 11.09 -1.07 3.06
N THR A 651 11.77 -2.07 3.62
CA THR A 651 12.60 -1.90 4.83
C THR A 651 13.74 -0.91 4.56
N LEU A 652 14.42 -1.04 3.41
CA LEU A 652 15.41 -0.05 2.95
C LEU A 652 14.78 1.34 2.79
N GLY A 653 13.57 1.41 2.23
CA GLY A 653 12.82 2.66 2.07
C GLY A 653 12.57 3.37 3.40
N TRP A 654 12.25 2.63 4.45
CA TRP A 654 12.12 3.18 5.79
C TRP A 654 13.45 3.66 6.38
N SER A 655 14.56 2.96 6.13
CA SER A 655 15.91 3.43 6.52
C SER A 655 16.23 4.75 5.81
N ALA A 656 16.05 4.80 4.50
CA ALA A 656 16.34 5.98 3.68
C ALA A 656 15.52 7.21 4.08
N THR A 657 14.26 7.01 4.46
CA THR A 657 13.35 8.11 4.74
C THR A 657 13.34 8.55 6.20
N THR A 658 13.56 7.64 7.16
CA THR A 658 13.42 7.95 8.58
C THR A 658 14.70 7.77 9.40
N GLY A 659 15.56 6.83 8.99
CA GLY A 659 16.71 6.39 9.80
C GLY A 659 16.31 5.66 11.09
N GLN A 660 15.07 5.14 11.18
CA GLN A 660 14.52 4.50 12.39
C GLN A 660 14.40 2.98 12.27
N VAL A 661 15.06 2.36 11.30
CA VAL A 661 15.15 0.90 11.17
C VAL A 661 16.35 0.40 11.99
N ASP A 662 16.16 -0.66 12.75
CA ASP A 662 17.24 -1.29 13.50
C ASP A 662 18.25 -1.95 12.53
N PRO A 663 19.54 -1.59 12.55
CA PRO A 663 20.55 -2.18 11.68
C PRO A 663 20.67 -3.71 11.78
N ASP A 664 20.46 -4.30 12.96
CA ASP A 664 20.56 -5.76 13.16
C ASP A 664 19.52 -6.55 12.35
N LEU A 665 18.44 -5.89 11.87
CA LEU A 665 17.48 -6.54 10.99
C LEU A 665 18.12 -6.92 9.65
N TYR A 666 19.07 -6.13 9.17
CA TYR A 666 19.79 -6.42 7.92
C TYR A 666 20.72 -7.62 8.08
N ASP A 667 21.34 -7.83 9.25
CA ASP A 667 22.11 -9.04 9.54
C ASP A 667 21.20 -10.28 9.40
N GLN A 668 20.06 -10.28 10.09
CA GLN A 668 19.13 -11.40 10.08
C GLN A 668 18.50 -11.67 8.69
N LEU A 669 18.19 -10.61 7.93
CA LEU A 669 17.68 -10.75 6.57
C LEU A 669 18.76 -11.29 5.62
N SER A 670 20.01 -10.84 5.76
CA SER A 670 21.13 -11.34 4.96
C SER A 670 21.43 -12.81 5.26
N GLU A 671 21.47 -13.18 6.53
CA GLU A 671 21.62 -14.59 6.96
C GLU A 671 20.51 -15.48 6.38
N THR A 672 19.25 -15.01 6.44
CA THR A 672 18.09 -15.83 6.03
C THR A 672 18.00 -16.01 4.52
N PHE A 673 18.25 -14.96 3.72
CA PHE A 673 17.90 -14.98 2.30
C PHE A 673 19.07 -15.00 1.33
N VAL A 674 20.29 -14.63 1.79
CA VAL A 674 21.46 -14.57 0.91
C VAL A 674 22.62 -15.44 1.40
N LEU A 675 22.95 -15.40 2.68
CA LEU A 675 24.10 -16.16 3.22
C LEU A 675 23.76 -17.65 3.39
N ASP A 676 22.50 -18.00 3.68
CA ASP A 676 22.04 -19.40 3.60
C ASP A 676 22.07 -19.87 2.14
N GLU A 677 23.01 -20.77 1.81
CA GLU A 677 23.21 -21.26 0.44
C GLU A 677 21.99 -22.01 -0.11
N GLU A 678 21.29 -22.78 0.72
CA GLU A 678 20.10 -23.52 0.28
C GLU A 678 18.95 -22.57 -0.04
N MET A 679 18.70 -21.58 0.83
CA MET A 679 17.68 -20.56 0.59
C MET A 679 18.03 -19.72 -0.64
N ARG A 680 19.26 -19.22 -0.77
CA ARG A 680 19.74 -18.46 -1.93
C ARG A 680 19.52 -19.23 -3.22
N ARG A 681 19.89 -20.52 -3.26
CA ARG A 681 19.66 -21.39 -4.41
C ARG A 681 18.17 -21.52 -4.72
N LYS A 682 17.33 -21.81 -3.72
CA LYS A 682 15.86 -21.93 -3.86
C LYS A 682 15.22 -20.66 -4.42
N LEU A 683 15.56 -19.49 -3.87
CA LEU A 683 15.06 -18.20 -4.37
C LEU A 683 15.47 -17.96 -5.82
N SER A 684 16.73 -18.23 -6.16
CA SER A 684 17.26 -18.01 -7.51
C SER A 684 16.70 -18.97 -8.55
N GLU A 685 16.33 -20.19 -8.17
CA GLU A 685 15.63 -21.13 -9.05
C GLU A 685 14.19 -20.68 -9.34
N LEU A 686 13.51 -20.08 -8.36
CA LEU A 686 12.13 -19.60 -8.50
C LEU A 686 12.05 -18.25 -9.21
N ASN A 687 12.94 -17.30 -8.87
CA ASN A 687 12.98 -15.96 -9.47
C ASN A 687 14.39 -15.35 -9.37
N PRO A 688 15.28 -15.61 -10.36
CA PRO A 688 16.66 -15.14 -10.30
C PRO A 688 16.77 -13.61 -10.19
N LYS A 689 15.93 -12.85 -10.91
CA LYS A 689 15.96 -11.38 -10.88
C LYS A 689 15.58 -10.81 -9.51
N ALA A 690 14.51 -11.30 -8.89
CA ALA A 690 14.12 -10.84 -7.57
C ALA A 690 15.11 -11.29 -6.49
N SER A 691 15.70 -12.49 -6.62
CA SER A 691 16.75 -12.97 -5.70
C SER A 691 18.01 -12.09 -5.76
N LEU A 692 18.46 -11.70 -6.95
CA LEU A 692 19.55 -10.74 -7.12
C LEU A 692 19.22 -9.39 -6.51
N ARG A 693 17.99 -8.88 -6.69
CA ARG A 693 17.56 -7.61 -6.07
C ARG A 693 17.58 -7.67 -4.55
N VAL A 694 17.24 -8.81 -3.93
CA VAL A 694 17.37 -8.98 -2.47
C VAL A 694 18.82 -8.73 -2.03
N ALA A 695 19.80 -9.38 -2.68
CA ALA A 695 21.21 -9.19 -2.36
C ALA A 695 21.67 -7.73 -2.58
N ASN A 696 21.28 -7.13 -3.70
CA ASN A 696 21.62 -5.75 -4.02
C ASN A 696 21.02 -4.74 -3.03
N ARG A 697 19.78 -4.96 -2.52
CA ARG A 697 19.17 -4.11 -1.50
C ARG A 697 19.92 -4.17 -0.16
N LEU A 698 20.41 -5.33 0.21
CA LEU A 698 21.23 -5.49 1.41
C LEU A 698 22.61 -4.82 1.24
N LEU A 699 23.25 -4.95 0.08
CA LEU A 699 24.49 -4.24 -0.25
C LEU A 699 24.26 -2.72 -0.27
N GLU A 700 23.15 -2.24 -0.86
CA GLU A 700 22.78 -0.82 -0.87
C GLU A 700 22.56 -0.26 0.55
N ALA A 701 21.98 -1.06 1.47
CA ALA A 701 21.84 -0.66 2.87
C ALA A 701 23.21 -0.41 3.54
N HIS A 702 24.20 -1.25 3.22
CA HIS A 702 25.56 -1.04 3.68
C HIS A 702 26.23 0.19 3.00
N GLU A 703 26.15 0.32 1.70
CA GLU A 703 26.75 1.42 0.93
C GLU A 703 26.22 2.79 1.33
N ARG A 704 24.98 2.85 1.83
CA ARG A 704 24.30 4.06 2.31
C ARG A 704 24.41 4.27 3.81
N ASP A 705 25.28 3.53 4.51
CA ASP A 705 25.52 3.63 5.97
C ASP A 705 24.30 3.31 6.85
N TYR A 706 23.29 2.56 6.34
CA TYR A 706 22.16 2.12 7.17
C TYR A 706 22.49 0.86 7.96
N TRP A 707 23.49 0.12 7.55
CA TRP A 707 23.95 -1.12 8.16
C TRP A 707 25.46 -1.30 7.97
N GLN A 708 26.16 -1.72 9.00
CA GLN A 708 27.61 -1.93 8.99
C GLN A 708 27.93 -3.34 9.47
N PRO A 709 27.87 -4.36 8.60
CA PRO A 709 28.24 -5.73 8.92
C PRO A 709 29.74 -5.85 9.14
N ASP A 710 30.16 -6.97 9.75
CA ASP A 710 31.59 -7.30 9.75
C ASP A 710 32.08 -7.66 8.33
N GLN A 711 33.43 -7.68 8.17
CA GLN A 711 34.03 -7.87 6.86
C GLN A 711 33.74 -9.25 6.27
N ASP A 712 33.65 -10.30 7.09
CA ASP A 712 33.39 -11.66 6.65
C ASP A 712 31.96 -11.79 6.11
N THR A 713 30.99 -11.19 6.79
CA THR A 713 29.58 -11.08 6.36
C THR A 713 29.48 -10.32 5.04
N LEU A 714 30.16 -9.17 4.93
CA LEU A 714 30.14 -8.36 3.70
C LEU A 714 30.73 -9.09 2.51
N ASP A 715 31.86 -9.76 2.70
CA ASP A 715 32.53 -10.52 1.62
C ASP A 715 31.65 -11.72 1.18
N ALA A 716 31.00 -12.41 2.13
CA ALA A 716 30.06 -13.48 1.83
C ALA A 716 28.81 -12.97 1.08
N LEU A 717 28.29 -11.79 1.46
CA LEU A 717 27.14 -11.17 0.79
C LEU A 717 27.48 -10.76 -0.65
N ARG A 718 28.64 -10.15 -0.88
CA ARG A 718 29.13 -9.82 -2.23
C ARG A 718 29.28 -11.06 -3.09
N LYS A 719 29.92 -12.10 -2.56
CA LYS A 719 30.04 -13.38 -3.26
C LYS A 719 28.68 -13.96 -3.64
N GLY A 720 27.70 -13.91 -2.71
CA GLY A 720 26.33 -14.37 -2.98
C GLY A 720 25.65 -13.54 -4.08
N ALA A 721 25.87 -12.22 -4.11
CA ALA A 721 25.34 -11.34 -5.15
C ALA A 721 25.97 -11.65 -6.53
N ASP A 722 27.30 -11.83 -6.61
CA ASP A 722 28.00 -12.19 -7.84
C ASP A 722 27.48 -13.52 -8.43
N GLU A 723 27.28 -14.55 -7.58
CA GLU A 723 26.70 -15.83 -7.99
C GLU A 723 25.27 -15.68 -8.57
N LEU A 724 24.48 -14.76 -8.00
CA LEU A 724 23.12 -14.48 -8.47
C LEU A 724 23.13 -13.68 -9.77
N GLU A 725 24.08 -12.75 -9.96
CA GLU A 725 24.26 -11.98 -11.18
C GLU A 725 24.66 -12.89 -12.34
N ASP A 726 25.67 -13.76 -12.14
CA ASP A 726 26.08 -14.77 -13.11
C ASP A 726 24.90 -15.62 -13.58
N LYS A 727 24.02 -16.00 -12.65
CA LYS A 727 22.81 -16.78 -12.97
C LYS A 727 21.80 -15.99 -13.80
N VAL A 728 21.61 -14.69 -13.51
CA VAL A 728 20.73 -13.81 -14.30
C VAL A 728 21.27 -13.59 -15.70
N GLU A 729 22.59 -13.45 -15.84
CA GLU A 729 23.28 -13.27 -17.12
C GLU A 729 23.45 -14.59 -17.93
N GLY A 730 23.18 -15.72 -17.29
CA GLY A 730 23.31 -17.03 -17.92
C GLY A 730 24.77 -17.52 -18.02
N VAL A 731 25.68 -16.96 -17.22
CA VAL A 731 27.07 -17.30 -17.11
C VAL A 731 27.19 -18.62 -16.36
N GLY A 732 27.14 -19.69 -16.67
CA GLY A 732 27.18 -20.97 -15.94
C GLY A 732 26.43 -22.10 -16.64
N LEU A 733 25.53 -21.77 -17.53
CA LEU A 733 24.78 -22.76 -18.33
C LEU A 733 25.59 -23.33 -19.52
N ALA A 734 26.80 -22.81 -19.74
CA ALA A 734 27.69 -23.27 -20.81
C ALA A 734 28.71 -24.36 -20.36
N ALA A 735 28.68 -24.79 -19.10
CA ALA A 735 29.68 -25.74 -18.52
C ALA A 735 29.05 -27.09 -18.10
N GLU A 736 27.78 -27.35 -18.32
CA GLU A 736 27.11 -28.64 -18.26
C GLU A 736 26.58 -29.04 -19.66
#